data_92a41209f5977896424ca67c62da1495
#
_entry.id   92a41209f5977896424ca67c62da1495
#
_cell.length_a   1.000
_cell.length_b   1.000
_cell.length_c   1.000
_cell.angle_alpha   90.00
_cell.angle_beta   90.00
_cell.angle_gamma   90.00
#
_symmetry.space_group_name_H-M   'P 1'
#
loop_
_entity.id
_entity.type
_entity.pdbx_description
1 polymer ?
#
loop_
_entity_poly.entity_id
_entity_poly.type
_entity_poly.pdbx_seq_one_letter_code
_entity_poly.pdbx_strand_id
1 'polypeptide(L)'
;LVSAQEKITWQDHIRPIFENRCTNCHNPDKKKGDLDLSTFAGVMAGGSGGASVEAGDSSASTLWKVVSHTEEPVMPPKGDKIPQAEIDLIAKWIAGGLLDSPDSTAKVKKKAGFAMSATTSTAKPEGPPPMPEHVLLEPVVTPARANAVVALAHSPWAPLAALAAPRQVLLYHSTTGELLGVLPFPEGGTPETLSFSRNGALLLAGGGIPGKQGHVVVWDIKTAQPVIQLAITEDFDTVLAADITADLSKIAMGGPGRRVRIYDTRTSQVLANIKKHTDWVTSLAFSPDGVLLATGDRNGGLYVWEAATGNEFLNLRGHEKMIGSLAWRADSNLLAAGCEDGNMTWWEMINGTQVKKIGSHGGVLALGFAPDGRLVSGGRDGHARIWDANGAQQRDWVPSGGAAVLKTLFSDDGKRVLTGAWNGEVKSWDAAEKDVPPMPMEGNPPSIETRLVTLKANAESQRAAAEQAAAALAEKEKAAAAVDTELTAGRAAMATLPERQKTAATQMEMIQANVVKLEGTISEFKKNLETAATAMAAAPPVPVTPAPAAEGAVAAEVKAALAQAAEADAAAGALARTLLEAKITALTQAVADGEKTLNEQRGALAQATQEAEKLKAELASLTLQMPEKEKAAAAMKQQAEAAKAALDVTQAQIAAGLKAVARWQAARQLKPALALRAESRALNEKLEGFREELKGLEATVTTAPAGPPAQRVAEIQQQLTTLPAEAEAKQKAAEAAWQEYLNLLPQ
;
A
#
# COMPACT_ATOMS: atom_id res chain seq x y z
N LEU A 1 -14.90 50.99 14.52
CA LEU A 1 -13.81 51.49 13.68
C LEU A 1 -12.73 50.44 13.61
N VAL A 2 -12.92 49.44 12.76
CA VAL A 2 -11.81 48.55 12.33
C VAL A 2 -11.07 49.35 11.27
N SER A 3 -9.88 49.83 11.61
CA SER A 3 -8.93 50.43 10.69
C SER A 3 -8.79 49.49 9.49
N ALA A 4 -9.10 49.98 8.30
CA ALA A 4 -8.70 49.31 7.07
C ALA A 4 -7.21 49.08 7.19
N GLN A 5 -6.79 47.81 7.17
CA GLN A 5 -5.38 47.43 7.29
C GLN A 5 -4.67 48.02 6.07
N GLU A 6 -3.83 49.01 6.26
CA GLU A 6 -3.10 49.74 5.22
C GLU A 6 -2.33 48.74 4.38
N LYS A 7 -2.64 48.67 3.06
CA LYS A 7 -1.95 47.77 2.14
C LYS A 7 -0.50 48.18 2.02
N ILE A 8 0.42 47.38 2.48
CA ILE A 8 1.85 47.63 2.31
C ILE A 8 2.26 47.29 0.89
N THR A 9 2.71 48.32 0.14
CA THR A 9 3.10 48.19 -1.27
C THR A 9 4.58 48.42 -1.46
N TRP A 10 5.12 47.97 -2.56
CA TRP A 10 6.48 48.24 -2.98
C TRP A 10 6.67 49.75 -3.19
N GLN A 11 5.82 50.36 -4.01
CA GLN A 11 5.99 51.77 -4.43
C GLN A 11 5.95 52.75 -3.25
N ASP A 12 5.02 52.56 -2.33
CA ASP A 12 4.79 53.55 -1.27
C ASP A 12 5.63 53.28 0.00
N HIS A 13 5.93 52.01 0.29
CA HIS A 13 6.46 51.62 1.59
C HIS A 13 7.86 50.98 1.54
N ILE A 14 8.13 50.12 0.55
CA ILE A 14 9.34 49.28 0.54
C ILE A 14 10.44 49.93 -0.28
N ARG A 15 10.12 50.51 -1.42
CA ARG A 15 11.06 51.19 -2.29
C ARG A 15 11.84 52.30 -1.55
N PRO A 16 11.23 53.18 -0.73
CA PRO A 16 11.99 54.20 0.02
C PRO A 16 13.02 53.59 1.00
N ILE A 17 12.68 52.44 1.63
CA ILE A 17 13.59 51.71 2.51
C ILE A 17 14.78 51.19 1.69
N PHE A 18 14.53 50.61 0.55
CA PHE A 18 15.58 50.01 -0.28
C PHE A 18 16.48 51.10 -0.89
N GLU A 19 15.91 52.20 -1.38
CA GLU A 19 16.68 53.32 -1.91
C GLU A 19 17.65 53.89 -0.85
N ASN A 20 17.22 53.99 0.38
CA ASN A 20 18.04 54.55 1.47
C ASN A 20 19.06 53.54 2.03
N ARG A 21 18.80 52.23 2.02
CA ARG A 21 19.60 51.25 2.76
C ARG A 21 20.32 50.23 1.84
N CYS A 22 19.78 49.91 0.68
CA CYS A 22 20.19 48.71 -0.09
C CYS A 22 20.80 49.04 -1.46
N THR A 23 20.24 50.02 -2.20
CA THR A 23 20.59 50.30 -3.60
C THR A 23 22.00 50.83 -3.79
N ASN A 24 22.69 51.30 -2.74
CA ASN A 24 24.13 51.65 -2.85
C ASN A 24 25.01 50.46 -3.27
N CYS A 25 24.56 49.25 -3.03
CA CYS A 25 25.28 47.99 -3.38
C CYS A 25 24.49 47.09 -4.35
N HIS A 26 23.14 47.11 -4.28
CA HIS A 26 22.23 46.26 -5.04
C HIS A 26 21.45 47.09 -6.05
N ASN A 27 22.12 47.61 -7.07
CA ASN A 27 21.59 48.42 -8.17
C ASN A 27 22.09 47.85 -9.52
N PRO A 28 21.54 48.28 -10.65
CA PRO A 28 21.92 47.76 -11.97
C PRO A 28 23.43 47.82 -12.29
N ASP A 29 24.16 48.78 -11.76
CA ASP A 29 25.58 48.97 -12.04
C ASP A 29 26.51 48.10 -11.19
N LYS A 30 26.18 47.88 -9.95
CA LYS A 30 27.01 47.14 -8.98
C LYS A 30 26.58 45.71 -8.71
N LYS A 31 25.32 45.39 -8.80
CA LYS A 31 24.67 44.08 -8.67
C LYS A 31 25.38 43.08 -7.76
N LYS A 32 25.72 43.50 -6.50
CA LYS A 32 26.35 42.57 -5.57
C LYS A 32 25.44 41.35 -5.33
N GLY A 33 25.97 40.14 -5.54
CA GLY A 33 25.21 38.92 -5.52
C GLY A 33 24.20 38.79 -6.67
N ASP A 34 24.46 39.48 -7.80
CA ASP A 34 23.55 39.57 -8.98
C ASP A 34 22.14 40.08 -8.66
N LEU A 35 21.95 40.68 -7.48
CA LEU A 35 20.70 41.18 -6.94
C LEU A 35 20.51 42.67 -7.23
N ASP A 36 19.43 43.04 -7.89
CA ASP A 36 18.98 44.41 -8.08
C ASP A 36 17.77 44.71 -7.20
N LEU A 37 17.91 45.59 -6.25
CA LEU A 37 16.85 46.03 -5.34
C LEU A 37 16.31 47.43 -5.67
N SER A 38 16.69 48.01 -6.83
CA SER A 38 16.21 49.32 -7.26
C SER A 38 14.84 49.31 -7.91
N THR A 39 14.41 48.16 -8.37
CA THR A 39 13.09 47.95 -9.02
C THR A 39 12.33 46.77 -8.46
N PHE A 40 10.99 46.82 -8.49
CA PHE A 40 10.15 45.68 -8.09
C PHE A 40 10.48 44.41 -8.90
N ALA A 41 10.67 44.56 -10.22
CA ALA A 41 11.04 43.43 -11.09
C ALA A 41 12.41 42.83 -10.70
N GLY A 42 13.38 43.66 -10.30
CA GLY A 42 14.70 43.20 -9.85
C GLY A 42 14.63 42.42 -8.55
N VAL A 43 13.82 42.87 -7.58
CA VAL A 43 13.58 42.11 -6.34
C VAL A 43 12.94 40.76 -6.61
N MET A 44 11.97 40.72 -7.54
CA MET A 44 11.27 39.49 -7.91
C MET A 44 12.12 38.54 -8.74
N ALA A 45 13.11 39.05 -9.50
CA ALA A 45 14.05 38.22 -10.23
C ALA A 45 15.02 37.47 -9.31
N GLY A 46 15.30 38.06 -8.11
CA GLY A 46 16.28 37.52 -7.19
C GLY A 46 17.72 37.76 -7.61
N GLY A 47 18.67 37.04 -7.00
CA GLY A 47 20.10 37.15 -7.27
C GLY A 47 20.77 35.81 -7.53
N SER A 48 22.10 35.74 -7.44
CA SER A 48 22.88 34.49 -7.65
C SER A 48 22.49 33.36 -6.68
N GLY A 49 21.91 33.72 -5.50
CA GLY A 49 21.36 32.74 -4.55
C GLY A 49 19.92 32.30 -4.82
N GLY A 50 19.30 32.72 -5.95
CA GLY A 50 17.91 32.44 -6.28
C GLY A 50 16.92 33.53 -5.86
N ALA A 51 15.66 33.19 -5.60
CA ALA A 51 14.62 34.11 -5.20
C ALA A 51 14.95 34.77 -3.84
N SER A 52 14.93 36.12 -3.82
CA SER A 52 15.21 36.87 -2.60
C SER A 52 14.02 36.98 -1.65
N VAL A 53 12.80 36.88 -2.16
CA VAL A 53 11.54 37.00 -1.43
C VAL A 53 10.59 35.86 -1.80
N GLU A 54 9.87 35.36 -0.76
CA GLU A 54 8.86 34.31 -0.87
C GLU A 54 7.49 34.88 -0.50
N ALA A 55 6.59 35.04 -1.47
CA ALA A 55 5.27 35.65 -1.25
C ALA A 55 4.48 34.91 -0.13
N GLY A 56 4.03 35.67 0.86
CA GLY A 56 3.26 35.15 1.99
C GLY A 56 4.09 34.56 3.13
N ASP A 57 5.43 34.45 2.99
CA ASP A 57 6.29 33.86 4.02
C ASP A 57 7.59 34.66 4.18
N SER A 58 7.60 35.56 5.17
CA SER A 58 8.80 36.34 5.49
C SER A 58 9.91 35.48 6.07
N SER A 59 9.58 34.46 6.84
CA SER A 59 10.56 33.55 7.45
C SER A 59 11.31 32.67 6.46
N ALA A 60 10.69 32.35 5.30
CA ALA A 60 11.32 31.67 4.19
C ALA A 60 12.12 32.62 3.27
N SER A 61 11.88 33.91 3.34
CA SER A 61 12.49 34.93 2.46
C SER A 61 13.91 35.24 2.86
N THR A 62 14.89 34.95 1.99
CA THR A 62 16.32 35.26 2.24
C THR A 62 16.53 36.74 2.54
N LEU A 63 15.87 37.64 1.80
CA LEU A 63 15.94 39.07 2.03
C LEU A 63 15.62 39.45 3.49
N TRP A 64 14.51 38.90 4.04
CA TRP A 64 14.13 39.19 5.43
C TRP A 64 15.11 38.61 6.42
N LYS A 65 15.61 37.41 6.20
CA LYS A 65 16.57 36.74 7.09
C LYS A 65 17.88 37.53 7.22
N VAL A 66 18.42 37.97 6.08
CA VAL A 66 19.69 38.73 6.10
C VAL A 66 19.55 40.14 6.70
N VAL A 67 18.41 40.83 6.47
CA VAL A 67 18.18 42.16 7.08
C VAL A 67 17.75 42.08 8.53
N SER A 68 17.17 40.99 8.97
CA SER A 68 16.85 40.70 10.37
C SER A 68 18.05 40.15 11.16
N HIS A 69 19.16 39.87 10.49
CA HIS A 69 20.39 39.29 11.05
C HIS A 69 20.16 37.89 11.65
N THR A 70 19.24 37.11 11.07
CA THR A 70 18.95 35.71 11.45
C THR A 70 19.73 34.71 10.61
N GLU A 71 20.33 35.14 9.48
CA GLU A 71 21.11 34.29 8.58
C GLU A 71 22.28 35.10 7.96
N GLU A 72 23.43 34.49 7.79
CA GLU A 72 24.59 35.05 7.09
C GLU A 72 24.45 34.98 5.58
N PRO A 73 24.93 35.97 4.79
CA PRO A 73 25.61 37.18 5.26
C PRO A 73 24.60 38.23 5.78
N VAL A 74 24.88 38.84 6.93
CA VAL A 74 24.03 39.92 7.45
C VAL A 74 24.05 41.16 6.57
N MET A 75 22.90 41.81 6.44
CA MET A 75 22.76 43.05 5.66
C MET A 75 22.17 44.20 6.49
N PRO A 76 22.78 45.41 6.44
CA PRO A 76 23.99 45.77 5.70
C PRO A 76 25.25 45.08 6.26
N PRO A 77 26.28 44.79 5.41
CA PRO A 77 27.49 44.08 5.86
C PRO A 77 28.44 44.94 6.68
N LYS A 78 28.24 46.25 6.70
CA LYS A 78 28.96 47.26 7.50
C LYS A 78 27.94 48.22 8.05
N GLY A 79 27.96 48.42 9.36
CA GLY A 79 27.05 49.29 10.08
C GLY A 79 26.04 48.53 10.94
N ASP A 80 25.16 49.31 11.59
CA ASP A 80 24.13 48.75 12.47
C ASP A 80 22.99 48.11 11.66
N LYS A 81 22.28 47.17 12.31
CA LYS A 81 21.04 46.61 11.83
C LYS A 81 20.05 47.72 11.50
N ILE A 82 19.32 47.62 10.41
CA ILE A 82 18.29 48.58 10.04
C ILE A 82 17.19 48.65 11.11
N PRO A 83 16.49 49.80 11.26
CA PRO A 83 15.48 49.95 12.29
C PRO A 83 14.43 48.86 12.27
N GLN A 84 14.01 48.37 13.44
CA GLN A 84 13.05 47.27 13.53
C GLN A 84 11.73 47.56 12.82
N ALA A 85 11.28 48.82 12.82
CA ALA A 85 10.09 49.24 12.09
C ALA A 85 10.19 49.03 10.57
N GLU A 86 11.38 49.23 9.97
CA GLU A 86 11.65 48.98 8.56
C GLU A 86 11.66 47.46 8.25
N ILE A 87 12.24 46.67 9.17
CA ILE A 87 12.20 45.18 9.06
C ILE A 87 10.77 44.66 9.14
N ASP A 88 9.96 45.21 10.03
CA ASP A 88 8.56 44.81 10.20
C ASP A 88 7.72 45.21 8.99
N LEU A 89 8.00 46.32 8.33
CA LEU A 89 7.35 46.72 7.07
C LEU A 89 7.69 45.75 5.93
N ILE A 90 8.97 45.35 5.80
CA ILE A 90 9.41 44.34 4.82
C ILE A 90 8.71 43.01 5.12
N ALA A 91 8.63 42.60 6.37
CA ALA A 91 7.93 41.37 6.74
C ALA A 91 6.43 41.41 6.39
N LYS A 92 5.75 42.53 6.70
CA LYS A 92 4.33 42.75 6.38
C LYS A 92 4.08 42.77 4.88
N TRP A 93 4.95 43.38 4.08
CA TRP A 93 4.88 43.42 2.64
C TRP A 93 5.00 41.99 2.03
N ILE A 94 5.95 41.21 2.50
CA ILE A 94 6.14 39.84 2.08
C ILE A 94 4.91 39.00 2.47
N ALA A 95 4.46 39.10 3.73
CA ALA A 95 3.28 38.37 4.21
C ALA A 95 1.99 38.82 3.49
N GLY A 96 1.87 40.09 3.09
CA GLY A 96 0.77 40.65 2.32
C GLY A 96 0.74 40.25 0.83
N GLY A 97 1.69 39.41 0.37
CA GLY A 97 1.71 38.87 -1.00
C GLY A 97 2.43 39.75 -2.02
N LEU A 98 3.44 40.54 -1.58
CA LEU A 98 4.37 41.30 -2.45
C LEU A 98 3.62 42.24 -3.42
N LEU A 99 2.80 43.11 -2.90
CA LEU A 99 2.08 44.09 -3.72
C LEU A 99 3.05 45.13 -4.30
N ASP A 100 2.98 45.37 -5.61
CA ASP A 100 3.73 46.45 -6.26
C ASP A 100 3.11 47.82 -6.00
N SER A 101 1.80 47.96 -6.24
CA SER A 101 1.00 49.18 -6.05
C SER A 101 -0.29 48.87 -5.31
N PRO A 102 -1.08 49.88 -4.85
CA PRO A 102 -2.38 49.67 -4.21
C PRO A 102 -3.40 48.85 -5.03
N ASP A 103 -3.27 48.91 -6.37
CA ASP A 103 -4.16 48.21 -7.31
C ASP A 103 -3.62 46.81 -7.66
N SER A 104 -2.47 46.45 -7.18
CA SER A 104 -1.89 45.12 -7.42
C SER A 104 -2.68 44.03 -6.69
N THR A 105 -2.80 42.86 -7.32
CA THR A 105 -3.29 41.64 -6.66
C THR A 105 -2.16 40.95 -5.92
N ALA A 106 -2.44 40.57 -4.68
CA ALA A 106 -1.48 39.83 -3.86
C ALA A 106 -1.06 38.53 -4.56
N LYS A 107 0.26 38.32 -4.65
CA LYS A 107 0.81 37.03 -5.11
C LYS A 107 0.57 36.02 -4.00
N VAL A 108 -0.55 35.32 -4.05
CA VAL A 108 -0.86 34.26 -3.09
C VAL A 108 -0.10 33.01 -3.53
N LYS A 109 0.81 32.55 -2.69
CA LYS A 109 1.36 31.20 -2.84
C LYS A 109 0.17 30.25 -2.72
N LYS A 110 -0.17 29.52 -3.79
CA LYS A 110 -1.06 28.35 -3.64
C LYS A 110 -0.39 27.47 -2.58
N LYS A 111 -1.02 27.34 -1.40
CA LYS A 111 -0.58 26.36 -0.42
C LYS A 111 -0.56 25.03 -1.16
N ALA A 112 0.62 24.52 -1.42
CA ALA A 112 0.76 23.10 -1.74
C ALA A 112 0.10 22.38 -0.56
N GLY A 113 -0.94 21.58 -0.81
CA GLY A 113 -1.79 21.00 0.23
C GLY A 113 -1.09 20.00 1.16
N PHE A 114 0.24 19.99 1.15
CA PHE A 114 1.06 19.12 1.98
C PHE A 114 2.37 19.81 2.36
N ALA A 115 2.45 20.25 3.61
CA ALA A 115 3.73 20.59 4.22
C ALA A 115 4.45 19.28 4.57
N MET A 116 5.35 18.83 3.70
CA MET A 116 6.24 17.72 4.04
C MET A 116 7.13 18.17 5.20
N SER A 117 6.97 17.50 6.34
CA SER A 117 7.83 17.73 7.50
C SER A 117 9.28 17.46 7.09
N ALA A 118 10.18 18.41 7.34
CA ALA A 118 11.59 18.35 6.97
C ALA A 118 12.41 17.31 7.77
N THR A 119 11.78 16.41 8.48
CA THR A 119 12.43 15.23 9.08
C THR A 119 12.55 14.13 8.04
N THR A 120 13.32 14.39 7.01
CA THR A 120 13.61 13.45 5.93
C THR A 120 14.81 12.60 6.32
N SER A 121 14.56 11.61 7.15
CA SER A 121 15.52 10.54 7.36
C SER A 121 15.43 9.56 6.19
N THR A 122 16.55 9.31 5.52
CA THR A 122 16.72 8.17 4.58
C THR A 122 16.73 6.83 5.33
N ALA A 123 16.78 6.88 6.65
CA ALA A 123 16.74 5.75 7.54
C ALA A 123 15.31 5.14 7.62
N LYS A 124 15.26 3.92 8.10
CA LYS A 124 13.99 3.24 8.43
C LYS A 124 13.16 4.13 9.34
N PRO A 125 11.85 4.32 9.04
CA PRO A 125 10.96 5.12 9.89
C PRO A 125 10.93 4.58 11.31
N GLU A 126 10.84 5.47 12.30
CA GLU A 126 10.55 5.08 13.68
C GLU A 126 9.12 4.55 13.78
N GLY A 127 8.95 3.37 14.36
CA GLY A 127 7.65 2.71 14.51
C GLY A 127 7.31 1.74 13.37
N PRO A 128 6.04 1.29 13.29
CA PRO A 128 5.59 0.37 12.25
C PRO A 128 5.65 1.05 10.87
N PRO A 129 6.09 0.31 9.82
CA PRO A 129 6.17 0.87 8.48
C PRO A 129 4.77 1.27 7.97
N PRO A 130 4.69 2.32 7.14
CA PRO A 130 3.41 2.80 6.63
C PRO A 130 2.66 1.73 5.82
N MET A 131 1.42 1.46 6.22
CA MET A 131 0.49 0.57 5.51
C MET A 131 -0.81 1.33 5.23
N PRO A 132 -1.54 0.98 4.15
CA PRO A 132 -2.81 1.62 3.81
C PRO A 132 -3.87 1.41 4.91
N GLU A 133 -4.52 2.50 5.34
CA GLU A 133 -5.61 2.47 6.30
C GLU A 133 -6.90 2.97 5.63
N HIS A 134 -7.99 2.20 5.70
CA HIS A 134 -9.30 2.59 5.17
C HIS A 134 -9.29 3.01 3.69
N VAL A 135 -8.55 2.28 2.84
CA VAL A 135 -8.46 2.54 1.41
C VAL A 135 -9.57 1.81 0.66
N LEU A 136 -10.09 2.44 -0.39
CA LEU A 136 -11.07 1.80 -1.27
C LEU A 136 -10.52 0.51 -1.87
N LEU A 137 -11.34 -0.53 -1.90
CA LEU A 137 -11.02 -1.81 -2.54
C LEU A 137 -11.77 -2.01 -3.87
N GLU A 138 -12.69 -1.10 -4.22
CA GLU A 138 -13.41 -1.15 -5.48
C GLU A 138 -12.53 -0.70 -6.63
N PRO A 139 -12.30 -1.53 -7.65
CA PRO A 139 -11.55 -1.15 -8.83
C PRO A 139 -12.23 0.01 -9.58
N VAL A 140 -11.44 0.98 -10.03
CA VAL A 140 -11.93 2.09 -10.88
C VAL A 140 -12.40 1.56 -12.23
N VAL A 141 -11.68 0.59 -12.77
CA VAL A 141 -11.99 -0.11 -14.03
C VAL A 141 -11.63 -1.58 -13.89
N THR A 142 -12.51 -2.43 -14.41
CA THR A 142 -12.26 -3.87 -14.55
C THR A 142 -12.18 -4.21 -16.03
N PRO A 143 -11.00 -4.25 -16.64
CA PRO A 143 -10.83 -4.57 -18.05
C PRO A 143 -11.27 -6.03 -18.35
N ALA A 144 -11.81 -6.28 -19.54
CA ALA A 144 -12.22 -7.62 -19.95
C ALA A 144 -11.04 -8.59 -20.18
N ARG A 145 -9.82 -8.05 -20.32
CA ARG A 145 -8.59 -8.84 -20.52
C ARG A 145 -7.51 -8.37 -19.55
N ALA A 146 -6.62 -9.28 -19.18
CA ALA A 146 -5.43 -8.92 -18.41
C ALA A 146 -4.55 -7.93 -19.19
N ASN A 147 -4.02 -6.92 -18.50
CA ASN A 147 -3.13 -5.93 -19.08
C ASN A 147 -1.69 -6.30 -18.74
N ALA A 148 -0.76 -5.94 -19.63
CA ALA A 148 0.67 -6.07 -19.35
C ALA A 148 1.05 -5.32 -18.06
N VAL A 149 1.95 -5.89 -17.26
CA VAL A 149 2.42 -5.28 -16.01
C VAL A 149 3.53 -4.29 -16.32
N VAL A 150 3.15 -3.07 -16.70
CA VAL A 150 4.10 -2.03 -17.12
C VAL A 150 4.85 -1.39 -15.96
N ALA A 151 4.26 -1.36 -14.75
CA ALA A 151 4.94 -0.88 -13.56
C ALA A 151 4.57 -1.71 -12.32
N LEU A 152 5.59 -1.96 -11.51
CA LEU A 152 5.52 -2.68 -10.24
C LEU A 152 6.55 -2.05 -9.29
N ALA A 153 6.15 -1.76 -8.06
CA ALA A 153 7.03 -1.22 -7.03
C ALA A 153 6.77 -1.93 -5.70
N HIS A 154 7.76 -1.96 -4.83
CA HIS A 154 7.66 -2.51 -3.47
C HIS A 154 8.10 -1.45 -2.46
N SER A 155 7.40 -1.35 -1.34
CA SER A 155 7.80 -0.47 -0.25
C SER A 155 9.16 -0.91 0.31
N PRO A 156 10.08 0.02 0.64
CA PRO A 156 11.38 -0.34 1.19
C PRO A 156 11.33 -0.89 2.62
N TRP A 157 10.21 -0.75 3.35
CA TRP A 157 10.12 -1.08 4.77
C TRP A 157 8.85 -1.85 5.17
N ALA A 158 7.88 -1.99 4.27
CA ALA A 158 6.61 -2.67 4.51
C ALA A 158 6.39 -3.80 3.52
N PRO A 159 5.67 -4.87 3.88
CA PRO A 159 5.27 -5.92 2.95
C PRO A 159 4.17 -5.42 2.00
N LEU A 160 4.43 -4.32 1.31
CA LEU A 160 3.49 -3.60 0.45
C LEU A 160 4.02 -3.50 -0.97
N ALA A 161 3.29 -4.08 -1.93
CA ALA A 161 3.54 -3.96 -3.35
C ALA A 161 2.50 -3.05 -4.01
N ALA A 162 2.92 -2.25 -4.99
CA ALA A 162 2.06 -1.43 -5.83
C ALA A 162 2.16 -1.90 -7.28
N LEU A 163 1.03 -2.08 -7.92
CA LEU A 163 0.88 -2.57 -9.28
C LEU A 163 0.12 -1.55 -10.13
N ALA A 164 0.68 -1.16 -11.26
CA ALA A 164 -0.02 -0.33 -12.24
C ALA A 164 -1.09 -1.14 -12.98
N ALA A 165 -2.31 -0.60 -13.02
CA ALA A 165 -3.42 -1.11 -13.80
C ALA A 165 -4.12 0.07 -14.52
N PRO A 166 -4.94 -0.15 -15.54
CA PRO A 166 -5.60 0.92 -16.27
C PRO A 166 -6.37 1.85 -15.33
N ARG A 167 -6.04 3.14 -15.35
CA ARG A 167 -6.66 4.22 -14.56
C ARG A 167 -6.56 4.07 -13.04
N GLN A 168 -5.68 3.18 -12.54
CA GLN A 168 -5.57 2.90 -11.12
C GLN A 168 -4.22 2.30 -10.75
N VAL A 169 -3.87 2.37 -9.48
CA VAL A 169 -2.78 1.62 -8.87
C VAL A 169 -3.37 0.70 -7.81
N LEU A 170 -3.01 -0.57 -7.86
CA LEU A 170 -3.47 -1.61 -6.95
C LEU A 170 -2.39 -1.82 -5.88
N LEU A 171 -2.79 -1.81 -4.62
CA LEU A 171 -1.92 -2.04 -3.48
C LEU A 171 -2.15 -3.45 -2.92
N TYR A 172 -1.09 -4.25 -2.83
CA TYR A 172 -1.13 -5.64 -2.37
C TYR A 172 -0.21 -5.86 -1.19
N HIS A 173 -0.63 -6.72 -0.27
CA HIS A 173 0.28 -7.28 0.71
C HIS A 173 1.19 -8.32 0.02
N SER A 174 2.49 -8.04 -0.07
CA SER A 174 3.44 -8.82 -0.89
C SER A 174 3.64 -10.26 -0.41
N THR A 175 3.31 -10.57 0.85
CA THR A 175 3.44 -11.91 1.43
C THR A 175 2.15 -12.73 1.31
N THR A 176 0.98 -12.10 1.47
CA THR A 176 -0.32 -12.81 1.45
C THR A 176 -1.04 -12.72 0.10
N GLY A 177 -0.62 -11.83 -0.80
CA GLY A 177 -1.31 -11.55 -2.07
C GLY A 177 -2.66 -10.82 -1.90
N GLU A 178 -2.95 -10.31 -0.71
CA GLU A 178 -4.21 -9.66 -0.39
C GLU A 178 -4.25 -8.23 -0.93
N LEU A 179 -5.35 -7.87 -1.63
CA LEU A 179 -5.59 -6.50 -2.08
C LEU A 179 -5.86 -5.59 -0.86
N LEU A 180 -5.04 -4.56 -0.67
CA LEU A 180 -5.10 -3.62 0.44
C LEU A 180 -5.73 -2.28 0.07
N GLY A 181 -5.75 -1.94 -1.22
CA GLY A 181 -6.31 -0.68 -1.67
C GLY A 181 -6.26 -0.49 -3.18
N VAL A 182 -7.07 0.44 -3.65
CA VAL A 182 -7.09 0.91 -5.03
C VAL A 182 -6.94 2.43 -5.03
N LEU A 183 -5.89 2.94 -5.69
CA LEU A 183 -5.64 4.36 -5.83
C LEU A 183 -6.07 4.79 -7.24
N PRO A 184 -7.05 5.70 -7.38
CA PRO A 184 -7.48 6.20 -8.69
C PRO A 184 -6.38 7.03 -9.34
N PHE A 185 -6.07 6.77 -10.62
CA PHE A 185 -5.20 7.60 -11.44
C PHE A 185 -6.05 8.59 -12.28
N PRO A 186 -5.52 9.76 -12.67
CA PRO A 186 -6.29 10.78 -13.40
C PRO A 186 -7.06 10.24 -14.60
N GLU A 187 -8.24 10.80 -14.85
CA GLU A 187 -9.20 10.30 -15.82
C GLU A 187 -8.61 10.23 -17.24
N GLY A 188 -8.80 9.09 -17.89
CA GLY A 188 -8.26 8.81 -19.23
C GLY A 188 -6.78 8.41 -19.23
N GLY A 189 -6.04 8.61 -18.15
CA GLY A 189 -4.63 8.28 -18.04
C GLY A 189 -4.37 6.86 -17.56
N THR A 190 -3.18 6.34 -17.92
CA THR A 190 -2.67 5.05 -17.43
C THR A 190 -1.35 5.28 -16.69
N PRO A 191 -1.13 4.71 -15.50
CA PRO A 191 0.17 4.76 -14.85
C PRO A 191 1.17 3.86 -15.60
N GLU A 192 2.35 4.39 -15.93
CA GLU A 192 3.42 3.71 -16.66
C GLU A 192 4.65 3.44 -15.78
N THR A 193 4.80 4.19 -14.70
CA THR A 193 5.89 4.03 -13.73
C THR A 193 5.40 4.21 -12.31
N LEU A 194 5.98 3.47 -11.37
CA LEU A 194 5.70 3.52 -9.94
C LEU A 194 7.00 3.56 -9.16
N SER A 195 7.06 4.39 -8.13
CA SER A 195 8.18 4.45 -7.19
C SER A 195 7.70 4.77 -5.78
N PHE A 196 8.15 4.01 -4.78
CA PHE A 196 7.98 4.40 -3.38
C PHE A 196 9.06 5.37 -2.96
N SER A 197 8.71 6.33 -2.14
CA SER A 197 9.70 7.15 -1.43
C SER A 197 10.59 6.29 -0.53
N ARG A 198 11.83 6.72 -0.28
CA ARG A 198 12.80 5.93 0.50
C ARG A 198 12.37 5.65 1.94
N ASN A 199 11.53 6.50 2.53
CA ASN A 199 10.93 6.26 3.84
C ASN A 199 9.66 5.40 3.78
N GLY A 200 9.19 5.00 2.60
CA GLY A 200 7.99 4.19 2.39
C GLY A 200 6.65 4.92 2.63
N ALA A 201 6.68 6.21 2.96
CA ALA A 201 5.46 6.95 3.29
C ALA A 201 4.65 7.39 2.07
N LEU A 202 5.31 7.57 0.93
CA LEU A 202 4.70 8.06 -0.30
C LEU A 202 4.83 7.05 -1.44
N LEU A 203 3.85 7.04 -2.32
CA LEU A 203 3.89 6.34 -3.60
C LEU A 203 3.70 7.34 -4.73
N LEU A 204 4.66 7.39 -5.63
CA LEU A 204 4.61 8.14 -6.86
C LEU A 204 4.15 7.24 -8.02
N ALA A 205 3.24 7.73 -8.84
CA ALA A 205 2.95 7.17 -10.15
C ALA A 205 3.09 8.24 -11.22
N GLY A 206 3.84 7.91 -12.26
CA GLY A 206 3.92 8.69 -13.50
C GLY A 206 3.21 7.96 -14.62
N GLY A 207 2.58 8.69 -15.52
CA GLY A 207 1.84 8.13 -16.65
C GLY A 207 1.15 9.23 -17.44
N GLY A 208 0.00 8.93 -18.02
CA GLY A 208 -0.79 9.94 -18.70
C GLY A 208 -1.64 9.39 -19.82
N ILE A 209 -1.99 10.29 -20.73
CA ILE A 209 -2.73 9.99 -21.97
C ILE A 209 -1.77 10.19 -23.13
N PRO A 210 -1.33 9.13 -23.81
CA PRO A 210 -0.43 9.25 -24.95
C PRO A 210 -0.94 10.25 -25.99
N GLY A 211 -0.07 11.14 -26.45
CA GLY A 211 -0.40 12.18 -27.42
C GLY A 211 -1.23 13.34 -26.87
N LYS A 212 -1.48 13.42 -25.54
CA LYS A 212 -2.24 14.51 -24.94
C LYS A 212 -1.51 15.17 -23.78
N GLN A 213 -1.29 14.42 -22.70
CA GLN A 213 -0.70 14.97 -21.48
C GLN A 213 -0.14 13.90 -20.56
N GLY A 214 0.91 14.27 -19.85
CA GLY A 214 1.47 13.48 -18.76
C GLY A 214 0.87 13.84 -17.41
N HIS A 215 0.89 12.87 -16.52
CA HIS A 215 0.50 13.04 -15.12
C HIS A 215 1.54 12.43 -14.20
N VAL A 216 1.84 13.13 -13.12
CA VAL A 216 2.51 12.54 -11.96
C VAL A 216 1.63 12.77 -10.74
N VAL A 217 1.32 11.69 -10.04
CA VAL A 217 0.55 11.72 -8.80
C VAL A 217 1.36 11.08 -7.71
N VAL A 218 1.40 11.70 -6.55
CA VAL A 218 2.02 11.15 -5.34
C VAL A 218 0.95 11.03 -4.27
N TRP A 219 0.79 9.84 -3.72
CA TRP A 219 -0.13 9.57 -2.60
C TRP A 219 0.63 9.34 -1.32
N ASP A 220 0.06 9.79 -0.22
CA ASP A 220 0.38 9.32 1.11
C ASP A 220 -0.17 7.90 1.28
N ILE A 221 0.69 6.95 1.65
CA ILE A 221 0.34 5.53 1.72
C ILE A 221 -0.71 5.25 2.80
N LYS A 222 -0.58 5.90 3.95
CA LYS A 222 -1.45 5.65 5.09
C LYS A 222 -2.88 6.09 4.81
N THR A 223 -3.04 7.27 4.24
CA THR A 223 -4.36 7.90 4.00
C THR A 223 -4.90 7.66 2.61
N ALA A 224 -4.06 7.17 1.67
CA ALA A 224 -4.35 7.05 0.23
C ALA A 224 -4.79 8.38 -0.43
N GLN A 225 -4.47 9.52 0.20
CA GLN A 225 -4.79 10.82 -0.36
C GLN A 225 -3.67 11.29 -1.29
N PRO A 226 -4.00 11.87 -2.45
CA PRO A 226 -3.02 12.48 -3.31
C PRO A 226 -2.46 13.75 -2.66
N VAL A 227 -1.14 13.81 -2.49
CA VAL A 227 -0.42 14.94 -1.88
C VAL A 227 0.23 15.82 -2.92
N ILE A 228 0.59 15.28 -4.10
CA ILE A 228 1.11 16.02 -5.23
C ILE A 228 0.41 15.54 -6.49
N GLN A 229 -0.02 16.48 -7.34
CA GLN A 229 -0.56 16.19 -8.67
C GLN A 229 0.02 17.18 -9.65
N LEU A 230 0.79 16.67 -10.62
CA LEU A 230 1.35 17.45 -11.70
C LEU A 230 0.70 17.01 -13.02
N ALA A 231 0.12 17.96 -13.75
CA ALA A 231 -0.37 17.78 -15.11
C ALA A 231 0.63 18.44 -16.06
N ILE A 232 1.19 17.67 -17.00
CA ILE A 232 2.22 18.12 -17.93
C ILE A 232 1.59 18.16 -19.32
N THR A 233 1.37 19.36 -19.79
CA THR A 233 0.74 19.62 -21.10
C THR A 233 1.74 20.05 -22.17
N GLU A 234 2.94 20.48 -21.75
CA GLU A 234 3.92 21.11 -22.66
C GLU A 234 4.54 20.15 -23.68
N ASP A 235 4.65 18.86 -23.36
CA ASP A 235 5.20 17.84 -24.26
C ASP A 235 4.11 17.03 -24.96
N PHE A 236 2.84 17.27 -24.65
CA PHE A 236 1.67 16.57 -25.21
C PHE A 236 1.76 15.05 -25.18
N ASP A 237 2.40 14.47 -24.14
CA ASP A 237 2.61 13.02 -24.08
C ASP A 237 2.70 12.50 -22.63
N THR A 238 2.71 11.17 -22.49
CA THR A 238 2.75 10.45 -21.21
C THR A 238 4.12 10.54 -20.53
N VAL A 239 4.16 10.31 -19.21
CA VAL A 239 5.40 10.14 -18.43
C VAL A 239 5.75 8.65 -18.38
N LEU A 240 6.90 8.26 -18.96
CA LEU A 240 7.35 6.87 -19.00
C LEU A 240 8.22 6.49 -17.80
N ALA A 241 8.93 7.46 -17.24
CA ALA A 241 9.79 7.26 -16.07
C ALA A 241 9.68 8.45 -15.13
N ALA A 242 9.57 8.18 -13.84
CA ALA A 242 9.59 9.20 -12.79
C ALA A 242 10.07 8.60 -11.46
N ASP A 243 10.71 9.42 -10.64
CA ASP A 243 11.17 9.04 -9.31
C ASP A 243 11.17 10.26 -8.38
N ILE A 244 11.24 10.02 -7.07
CA ILE A 244 11.26 11.03 -6.01
C ILE A 244 12.53 10.89 -5.17
N THR A 245 13.17 12.01 -4.82
CA THR A 245 14.37 12.01 -3.97
C THR A 245 14.08 11.48 -2.56
N ALA A 246 15.13 10.99 -1.90
CA ALA A 246 15.03 10.45 -0.53
C ALA A 246 14.55 11.50 0.50
N ASP A 247 14.94 12.76 0.31
CA ASP A 247 14.51 13.90 1.12
C ASP A 247 13.12 14.43 0.73
N LEU A 248 12.47 13.81 -0.24
CA LEU A 248 11.17 14.16 -0.78
C LEU A 248 11.10 15.57 -1.40
N SER A 249 12.24 16.22 -1.63
CA SER A 249 12.29 17.62 -2.10
C SER A 249 12.13 17.76 -3.61
N LYS A 250 12.43 16.69 -4.38
CA LYS A 250 12.43 16.73 -5.85
C LYS A 250 11.75 15.53 -6.46
N ILE A 251 11.08 15.77 -7.59
CA ILE A 251 10.56 14.73 -8.49
C ILE A 251 11.24 14.94 -9.85
N ALA A 252 11.85 13.88 -10.37
CA ALA A 252 12.32 13.84 -11.75
C ALA A 252 11.35 13.03 -12.62
N MET A 253 11.21 13.44 -13.87
CA MET A 253 10.37 12.74 -14.83
C MET A 253 10.92 12.84 -16.25
N GLY A 254 10.61 11.84 -17.07
CA GLY A 254 10.98 11.76 -18.48
C GLY A 254 9.98 10.95 -19.28
N GLY A 255 10.03 11.08 -20.61
CA GLY A 255 9.11 10.39 -21.50
C GLY A 255 9.44 10.62 -22.98
N PRO A 256 8.45 10.50 -23.89
CA PRO A 256 8.63 10.62 -25.33
C PRO A 256 9.16 11.99 -25.79
N GLY A 257 8.95 13.05 -24.99
CA GLY A 257 9.47 14.39 -25.27
C GLY A 257 11.00 14.51 -25.23
N ARG A 258 11.74 13.44 -24.94
CA ARG A 258 13.22 13.38 -24.90
C ARG A 258 13.86 14.37 -23.93
N ARG A 259 13.11 14.77 -22.90
CA ARG A 259 13.53 15.70 -21.86
C ARG A 259 13.42 15.05 -20.50
N VAL A 260 14.33 15.41 -19.62
CA VAL A 260 14.20 15.13 -18.20
C VAL A 260 13.96 16.45 -17.49
N ARG A 261 12.88 16.50 -16.70
CA ARG A 261 12.56 17.65 -15.85
C ARG A 261 12.67 17.26 -14.40
N ILE A 262 13.28 18.14 -13.62
CA ILE A 262 13.34 18.01 -12.16
C ILE A 262 12.46 19.11 -11.58
N TYR A 263 11.51 18.73 -10.74
CA TYR A 263 10.56 19.63 -10.08
C TYR A 263 10.85 19.70 -8.59
N ASP A 264 10.68 20.89 -8.02
CA ASP A 264 10.57 21.07 -6.58
C ASP A 264 9.18 20.61 -6.11
N THR A 265 9.11 19.71 -5.13
CA THR A 265 7.85 19.12 -4.64
C THR A 265 6.98 20.12 -3.89
N ARG A 266 7.59 21.12 -3.26
CA ARG A 266 6.91 22.13 -2.47
C ARG A 266 6.26 23.21 -3.34
N THR A 267 6.97 23.64 -4.39
CA THR A 267 6.53 24.73 -5.25
C THR A 267 5.93 24.27 -6.57
N SER A 268 6.14 23.01 -6.94
CA SER A 268 5.81 22.44 -8.25
C SER A 268 6.50 23.17 -9.41
N GLN A 269 7.58 23.90 -9.16
CA GLN A 269 8.36 24.59 -10.17
C GLN A 269 9.43 23.67 -10.78
N VAL A 270 9.75 23.91 -12.05
CA VAL A 270 10.84 23.22 -12.74
C VAL A 270 12.18 23.79 -12.25
N LEU A 271 12.99 22.96 -11.58
CA LEU A 271 14.35 23.30 -11.16
C LEU A 271 15.35 23.10 -12.28
N ALA A 272 15.20 22.03 -13.07
CA ALA A 272 16.05 21.75 -14.22
C ALA A 272 15.26 21.15 -15.38
N ASN A 273 15.69 21.49 -16.62
CA ASN A 273 15.11 20.98 -17.86
C ASN A 273 16.24 20.50 -18.77
N ILE A 274 16.51 19.21 -18.74
CA ILE A 274 17.65 18.57 -19.40
C ILE A 274 17.22 18.13 -20.80
N LYS A 275 17.96 18.59 -21.85
CA LYS A 275 17.65 18.35 -23.25
C LYS A 275 18.79 17.59 -23.96
N LYS A 276 19.30 16.54 -23.38
CA LYS A 276 20.47 15.79 -23.89
C LYS A 276 20.09 14.50 -24.60
N HIS A 277 18.98 13.87 -24.20
CA HIS A 277 18.53 12.61 -24.75
C HIS A 277 18.13 12.73 -26.23
N THR A 278 18.51 11.74 -27.02
CA THR A 278 18.24 11.71 -28.46
C THR A 278 16.94 11.00 -28.80
N ASP A 279 16.41 10.18 -27.87
CA ASP A 279 15.16 9.45 -28.03
C ASP A 279 14.40 9.45 -26.67
N TRP A 280 13.30 8.74 -26.60
CA TRP A 280 12.43 8.63 -25.44
C TRP A 280 13.19 8.27 -24.18
N VAL A 281 12.98 9.00 -23.12
CA VAL A 281 13.49 8.64 -21.78
C VAL A 281 12.62 7.53 -21.22
N THR A 282 13.17 6.32 -21.16
CA THR A 282 12.45 5.09 -20.81
C THR A 282 12.70 4.62 -19.39
N SER A 283 13.79 5.09 -18.79
CA SER A 283 14.14 4.75 -17.41
C SER A 283 14.82 5.92 -16.71
N LEU A 284 14.54 6.05 -15.40
CA LEU A 284 15.05 7.13 -14.58
C LEU A 284 15.05 6.65 -13.12
N ALA A 285 16.09 6.99 -12.37
CA ALA A 285 16.16 6.70 -10.93
C ALA A 285 17.11 7.66 -10.22
N PHE A 286 16.67 8.22 -9.07
CA PHE A 286 17.58 8.91 -8.15
C PHE A 286 18.45 7.91 -7.38
N SER A 287 19.69 8.30 -7.12
CA SER A 287 20.54 7.56 -6.19
C SER A 287 19.91 7.53 -4.78
N PRO A 288 20.16 6.47 -3.99
CA PRO A 288 19.61 6.35 -2.64
C PRO A 288 19.87 7.55 -1.72
N ASP A 289 21.01 8.23 -1.87
CA ASP A 289 21.38 9.46 -1.15
C ASP A 289 20.73 10.73 -1.72
N GLY A 290 20.07 10.64 -2.88
CA GLY A 290 19.41 11.78 -3.55
C GLY A 290 20.36 12.76 -4.24
N VAL A 291 21.66 12.47 -4.32
CA VAL A 291 22.67 13.37 -4.91
C VAL A 291 22.71 13.28 -6.44
N LEU A 292 22.53 12.08 -6.98
CA LEU A 292 22.61 11.80 -8.42
C LEU A 292 21.25 11.37 -8.98
N LEU A 293 21.09 11.62 -10.28
CA LEU A 293 19.97 11.13 -11.07
C LEU A 293 20.50 10.37 -12.30
N ALA A 294 20.19 9.09 -12.41
CA ALA A 294 20.48 8.32 -13.62
C ALA A 294 19.28 8.33 -14.57
N THR A 295 19.55 8.44 -15.88
CA THR A 295 18.52 8.44 -16.93
C THR A 295 18.97 7.64 -18.14
N GLY A 296 18.05 6.82 -18.67
CA GLY A 296 18.27 5.98 -19.84
C GLY A 296 17.25 6.27 -20.94
N ASP A 297 17.71 6.26 -22.21
CA ASP A 297 16.82 6.46 -23.35
C ASP A 297 16.70 5.23 -24.26
N ARG A 298 15.80 5.33 -25.23
CA ARG A 298 15.49 4.26 -26.18
C ARG A 298 16.62 3.96 -27.16
N ASN A 299 17.56 4.90 -27.37
CA ASN A 299 18.73 4.75 -28.24
C ASN A 299 20.00 4.27 -27.51
N GLY A 300 19.87 3.90 -26.20
CA GLY A 300 21.01 3.45 -25.39
C GLY A 300 21.79 4.57 -24.73
N GLY A 301 21.32 5.81 -24.83
CA GLY A 301 21.90 6.93 -24.08
C GLY A 301 21.70 6.71 -22.59
N LEU A 302 22.79 6.65 -21.82
CA LEU A 302 22.81 6.50 -20.38
C LEU A 302 23.63 7.63 -19.77
N TYR A 303 22.96 8.45 -18.96
CA TYR A 303 23.56 9.63 -18.35
C TYR A 303 23.31 9.65 -16.84
N VAL A 304 24.24 10.26 -16.12
CA VAL A 304 24.10 10.57 -14.69
C VAL A 304 24.22 12.08 -14.50
N TRP A 305 23.33 12.65 -13.75
CA TRP A 305 23.18 14.08 -13.50
C TRP A 305 23.31 14.40 -12.02
N GLU A 306 23.79 15.57 -11.69
CA GLU A 306 23.65 16.11 -10.34
C GLU A 306 22.18 16.47 -10.10
N ALA A 307 21.54 15.86 -9.11
CA ALA A 307 20.12 16.05 -8.81
C ALA A 307 19.76 17.49 -8.39
N ALA A 308 20.73 18.24 -7.86
CA ALA A 308 20.55 19.60 -7.40
C ALA A 308 20.53 20.64 -8.54
N THR A 309 21.38 20.43 -9.55
CA THR A 309 21.64 21.42 -10.62
C THR A 309 21.10 20.99 -11.98
N GLY A 310 20.95 19.68 -12.20
CA GLY A 310 20.69 19.10 -13.51
C GLY A 310 21.91 19.08 -14.44
N ASN A 311 23.12 19.37 -13.93
CA ASN A 311 24.35 19.29 -14.69
C ASN A 311 24.75 17.85 -14.96
N GLU A 312 25.37 17.60 -16.13
CA GLU A 312 25.90 16.28 -16.47
C GLU A 312 27.06 15.93 -15.56
N PHE A 313 26.92 14.82 -14.82
CA PHE A 313 27.98 14.27 -13.98
C PHE A 313 28.77 13.18 -14.73
N LEU A 314 28.08 12.21 -15.38
CA LEU A 314 28.71 11.15 -16.16
C LEU A 314 27.91 10.86 -17.42
N ASN A 315 28.64 10.48 -18.49
CA ASN A 315 28.09 9.94 -19.73
C ASN A 315 28.58 8.49 -19.90
N LEU A 316 27.69 7.53 -19.63
CA LEU A 316 28.02 6.11 -19.57
C LEU A 316 27.75 5.44 -20.92
N ARG A 317 28.81 5.21 -21.71
CA ARG A 317 28.70 4.69 -23.07
C ARG A 317 28.85 3.18 -23.13
N GLY A 318 28.15 2.51 -24.02
CA GLY A 318 28.31 1.07 -24.25
C GLY A 318 27.03 0.31 -24.54
N HIS A 319 25.89 1.01 -24.61
CA HIS A 319 24.61 0.47 -25.03
C HIS A 319 24.16 1.09 -26.36
N GLU A 320 23.51 0.27 -27.20
CA GLU A 320 23.05 0.66 -28.54
C GLU A 320 21.54 0.49 -28.74
N LYS A 321 20.85 0.03 -27.69
CA LYS A 321 19.39 -0.18 -27.65
C LYS A 321 18.80 0.38 -26.38
N MET A 322 17.48 0.31 -26.26
CA MET A 322 16.70 0.84 -25.16
C MET A 322 17.24 0.41 -23.79
N ILE A 323 17.48 1.38 -22.93
CA ILE A 323 17.74 1.16 -21.51
C ILE A 323 16.40 0.91 -20.81
N GLY A 324 16.06 -0.36 -20.63
CA GLY A 324 14.76 -0.78 -20.07
C GLY A 324 14.60 -0.57 -18.58
N SER A 325 15.71 -0.60 -17.84
CA SER A 325 15.69 -0.46 -16.39
C SER A 325 17.01 0.02 -15.82
N LEU A 326 16.92 0.82 -14.77
CA LEU A 326 18.02 1.30 -13.95
C LEU A 326 17.81 0.91 -12.50
N ALA A 327 18.85 0.45 -11.83
CA ALA A 327 18.82 0.12 -10.41
C ALA A 327 20.09 0.59 -9.71
N TRP A 328 19.92 1.34 -8.62
CA TRP A 328 21.00 1.75 -7.75
C TRP A 328 21.22 0.72 -6.64
N ARG A 329 22.48 0.42 -6.33
CA ARG A 329 22.80 -0.26 -5.08
C ARG A 329 22.61 0.69 -3.89
N ALA A 330 22.30 0.14 -2.72
CA ALA A 330 21.91 0.93 -1.55
C ALA A 330 22.97 1.95 -1.08
N ASP A 331 24.24 1.75 -1.42
CA ASP A 331 25.36 2.64 -1.09
C ASP A 331 25.55 3.81 -2.07
N SER A 332 24.70 3.97 -3.07
CA SER A 332 24.78 4.99 -4.13
C SER A 332 26.03 4.92 -5.03
N ASN A 333 26.94 3.96 -4.82
CA ASN A 333 28.22 3.87 -5.53
C ASN A 333 28.16 3.01 -6.79
N LEU A 334 27.10 2.23 -6.97
CA LEU A 334 26.95 1.34 -8.11
C LEU A 334 25.57 1.51 -8.77
N LEU A 335 25.60 1.72 -10.09
CA LEU A 335 24.42 1.73 -10.94
C LEU A 335 24.43 0.49 -11.84
N ALA A 336 23.34 -0.27 -11.83
CA ALA A 336 23.07 -1.32 -12.82
C ALA A 336 22.13 -0.78 -13.90
N ALA A 337 22.48 -1.01 -15.17
CA ALA A 337 21.65 -0.67 -16.32
C ALA A 337 21.34 -1.93 -17.13
N GLY A 338 20.06 -2.15 -17.41
CA GLY A 338 19.57 -3.23 -18.26
C GLY A 338 19.17 -2.73 -19.63
N CYS A 339 19.68 -3.36 -20.66
CA CYS A 339 19.48 -2.94 -22.05
C CYS A 339 18.78 -4.01 -22.90
N GLU A 340 17.98 -3.60 -23.86
CA GLU A 340 17.37 -4.49 -24.85
C GLU A 340 18.38 -5.18 -25.79
N ASP A 341 19.68 -4.81 -25.73
CA ASP A 341 20.76 -5.56 -26.39
C ASP A 341 21.05 -6.93 -25.73
N GLY A 342 20.40 -7.21 -24.62
CA GLY A 342 20.57 -8.43 -23.83
C GLY A 342 21.62 -8.35 -22.73
N ASN A 343 22.29 -7.22 -22.62
CA ASN A 343 23.35 -7.02 -21.61
C ASN A 343 22.81 -6.24 -20.41
N MET A 344 23.35 -6.60 -19.27
CA MET A 344 23.27 -5.86 -18.02
C MET A 344 24.67 -5.32 -17.73
N THR A 345 24.82 -4.04 -17.46
CA THR A 345 26.09 -3.39 -17.14
C THR A 345 26.05 -2.75 -15.78
N TRP A 346 27.17 -2.83 -15.07
CA TRP A 346 27.35 -2.22 -13.75
C TRP A 346 28.42 -1.12 -13.85
N TRP A 347 28.11 0.04 -13.30
CA TRP A 347 28.93 1.23 -13.39
C TRP A 347 29.22 1.77 -11.99
N GLU A 348 30.49 2.03 -11.69
CA GLU A 348 30.86 2.74 -10.47
C GLU A 348 30.75 4.25 -10.68
N MET A 349 30.43 5.00 -9.62
CA MET A 349 30.07 6.42 -9.71
C MET A 349 31.21 7.40 -9.45
N ILE A 350 32.41 6.95 -9.18
CA ILE A 350 33.57 7.83 -8.96
C ILE A 350 34.06 8.38 -10.30
N ASN A 351 34.27 7.50 -11.28
CA ASN A 351 34.78 7.87 -12.59
C ASN A 351 33.89 7.40 -13.76
N GLY A 352 32.78 6.74 -13.46
CA GLY A 352 31.93 6.15 -14.49
C GLY A 352 32.54 4.93 -15.17
N THR A 353 33.34 4.15 -14.43
CA THR A 353 33.98 2.95 -14.97
C THR A 353 32.98 1.80 -15.05
N GLN A 354 32.92 1.13 -16.20
CA GLN A 354 32.13 -0.10 -16.33
C GLN A 354 32.84 -1.24 -15.59
N VAL A 355 32.35 -1.58 -14.41
CA VAL A 355 32.94 -2.66 -13.58
C VAL A 355 32.50 -4.04 -14.00
N LYS A 356 31.33 -4.14 -14.68
CA LYS A 356 30.80 -5.42 -15.16
C LYS A 356 29.91 -5.28 -16.38
N LYS A 357 29.98 -6.28 -17.27
CA LYS A 357 29.02 -6.48 -18.37
C LYS A 357 28.63 -7.96 -18.39
N ILE A 358 27.35 -8.25 -18.27
CA ILE A 358 26.81 -9.60 -18.19
C ILE A 358 25.77 -9.76 -19.28
N GLY A 359 25.98 -10.70 -20.21
CA GLY A 359 24.94 -11.15 -21.14
C GLY A 359 23.93 -12.02 -20.39
N SER A 360 22.73 -11.54 -20.22
CA SER A 360 21.78 -12.17 -19.28
C SER A 360 20.49 -12.64 -19.92
N HIS A 361 19.96 -11.91 -20.90
CA HIS A 361 18.62 -12.14 -21.49
C HIS A 361 18.60 -11.90 -22.99
N GLY A 362 17.53 -12.29 -23.67
CA GLY A 362 17.24 -11.85 -25.04
C GLY A 362 16.85 -10.37 -25.15
N GLY A 363 16.93 -9.62 -24.05
CA GLY A 363 16.65 -8.20 -23.86
C GLY A 363 16.29 -7.97 -22.41
N VAL A 364 17.09 -7.17 -21.68
CA VAL A 364 16.86 -6.89 -20.25
C VAL A 364 15.80 -5.80 -20.12
N LEU A 365 14.69 -6.09 -19.47
CA LEU A 365 13.56 -5.17 -19.30
C LEU A 365 13.41 -4.66 -17.86
N ALA A 366 13.90 -5.43 -16.89
CA ALA A 366 13.76 -5.11 -15.46
C ALA A 366 14.99 -5.48 -14.67
N LEU A 367 15.34 -4.64 -13.70
CA LEU A 367 16.41 -4.86 -12.70
C LEU A 367 15.96 -4.35 -11.34
N GLY A 368 16.43 -5.01 -10.26
CA GLY A 368 16.21 -4.54 -8.90
C GLY A 368 17.27 -5.09 -7.95
N PHE A 369 17.92 -4.22 -7.17
CA PHE A 369 18.81 -4.65 -6.09
C PHE A 369 18.03 -5.03 -4.84
N ALA A 370 18.46 -6.09 -4.19
CA ALA A 370 18.07 -6.40 -2.82
C ALA A 370 18.89 -5.58 -1.82
N PRO A 371 18.43 -5.43 -0.56
CA PRO A 371 19.19 -4.74 0.49
C PRO A 371 20.58 -5.36 0.76
N ASP A 372 20.75 -6.65 0.53
CA ASP A 372 22.00 -7.40 0.70
C ASP A 372 22.94 -7.33 -0.52
N GLY A 373 22.58 -6.58 -1.56
CA GLY A 373 23.39 -6.37 -2.77
C GLY A 373 23.19 -7.43 -3.86
N ARG A 374 22.35 -8.46 -3.67
CA ARG A 374 21.89 -9.32 -4.76
C ARG A 374 21.13 -8.50 -5.79
N LEU A 375 21.15 -8.93 -7.05
CA LEU A 375 20.37 -8.31 -8.11
C LEU A 375 19.38 -9.33 -8.68
N VAL A 376 18.16 -8.87 -9.02
CA VAL A 376 17.23 -9.64 -9.84
C VAL A 376 17.08 -8.97 -11.20
N SER A 377 17.01 -9.78 -12.25
CA SER A 377 16.77 -9.34 -13.62
C SER A 377 15.59 -10.08 -14.26
N GLY A 378 14.87 -9.38 -15.13
CA GLY A 378 13.80 -9.93 -15.94
C GLY A 378 13.97 -9.53 -17.40
N GLY A 379 13.59 -10.41 -18.31
CA GLY A 379 13.86 -10.20 -19.72
C GLY A 379 12.77 -10.60 -20.69
N ARG A 380 13.01 -10.25 -21.93
CA ARG A 380 12.14 -10.56 -23.08
C ARG A 380 12.07 -12.07 -23.37
N ASP A 381 13.11 -12.82 -22.93
CA ASP A 381 13.17 -14.29 -23.01
C ASP A 381 12.17 -15.01 -22.06
N GLY A 382 11.43 -14.25 -21.25
CA GLY A 382 10.47 -14.78 -20.27
C GLY A 382 11.10 -15.34 -19.01
N HIS A 383 12.40 -15.14 -18.80
CA HIS A 383 13.12 -15.58 -17.61
C HIS A 383 13.25 -14.48 -16.56
N ALA A 384 13.27 -14.86 -15.31
CA ALA A 384 13.76 -14.07 -14.18
C ALA A 384 15.01 -14.74 -13.61
N ARG A 385 16.04 -13.94 -13.27
CA ARG A 385 17.33 -14.45 -12.77
C ARG A 385 17.77 -13.68 -11.52
N ILE A 386 18.30 -14.39 -10.54
CA ILE A 386 18.94 -13.79 -9.37
C ILE A 386 20.46 -13.91 -9.53
N TRP A 387 21.14 -12.82 -9.23
CA TRP A 387 22.58 -12.67 -9.28
C TRP A 387 23.12 -12.30 -7.89
N ASP A 388 24.27 -12.83 -7.49
CA ASP A 388 24.93 -12.39 -6.27
C ASP A 388 25.54 -10.99 -6.41
N ALA A 389 26.08 -10.46 -5.30
CA ALA A 389 26.74 -9.15 -5.29
C ALA A 389 27.96 -9.04 -6.22
N ASN A 390 28.49 -10.18 -6.70
CA ASN A 390 29.58 -10.28 -7.65
C ASN A 390 29.12 -10.51 -9.09
N GLY A 391 27.80 -10.65 -9.32
CA GLY A 391 27.20 -10.88 -10.63
C GLY A 391 27.30 -12.33 -11.11
N ALA A 392 27.45 -13.30 -10.20
CA ALA A 392 27.30 -14.72 -10.52
C ALA A 392 25.80 -15.11 -10.41
N GLN A 393 25.32 -15.86 -11.41
CA GLN A 393 23.94 -16.31 -11.44
C GLN A 393 23.68 -17.35 -10.36
N GLN A 394 22.69 -17.09 -9.49
CA GLN A 394 22.27 -17.98 -8.41
C GLN A 394 21.01 -18.77 -8.77
N ARG A 395 20.06 -18.14 -9.46
CA ARG A 395 18.77 -18.74 -9.83
C ARG A 395 18.33 -18.29 -11.22
N ASP A 396 17.66 -19.18 -11.94
CA ASP A 396 17.00 -18.95 -13.22
C ASP A 396 15.65 -19.69 -13.23
N TRP A 397 14.56 -18.99 -13.61
CA TRP A 397 13.23 -19.62 -13.75
C TRP A 397 12.34 -18.85 -14.71
N VAL A 398 11.26 -19.50 -15.16
CA VAL A 398 10.24 -18.95 -16.06
C VAL A 398 8.98 -18.62 -15.24
N PRO A 399 8.76 -17.37 -14.83
CA PRO A 399 7.67 -17.05 -13.90
C PRO A 399 6.27 -17.12 -14.52
N SER A 400 6.13 -16.94 -15.84
CA SER A 400 4.83 -16.72 -16.49
C SER A 400 4.73 -17.42 -17.85
N GLY A 401 5.07 -18.72 -17.89
CA GLY A 401 4.90 -19.57 -19.08
C GLY A 401 5.66 -19.10 -20.32
N GLY A 402 6.77 -18.37 -20.14
CA GLY A 402 7.59 -17.82 -21.24
C GLY A 402 7.16 -16.43 -21.71
N ALA A 403 6.13 -15.82 -21.12
CA ALA A 403 5.80 -14.42 -21.39
C ALA A 403 6.92 -13.49 -20.88
N ALA A 404 7.24 -12.43 -21.64
CA ALA A 404 8.27 -11.47 -21.27
C ALA A 404 8.06 -10.93 -19.86
N VAL A 405 9.13 -10.92 -19.04
CA VAL A 405 9.12 -10.37 -17.69
C VAL A 405 9.42 -8.88 -17.78
N LEU A 406 8.39 -8.05 -17.62
CA LEU A 406 8.48 -6.61 -17.77
C LEU A 406 8.99 -5.90 -16.52
N LYS A 407 8.67 -6.45 -15.35
CA LYS A 407 9.09 -5.91 -14.04
C LYS A 407 9.49 -7.03 -13.11
N THR A 408 10.57 -6.79 -12.37
CA THR A 408 10.99 -7.66 -11.27
C THR A 408 11.73 -6.85 -10.21
N LEU A 409 11.54 -7.20 -8.95
CA LEU A 409 12.16 -6.54 -7.81
C LEU A 409 12.12 -7.45 -6.57
N PHE A 410 12.96 -7.15 -5.60
CA PHE A 410 12.93 -7.81 -4.30
C PHE A 410 11.92 -7.16 -3.35
N SER A 411 11.44 -7.94 -2.36
CA SER A 411 10.76 -7.42 -1.19
C SER A 411 11.72 -6.64 -0.28
N ASP A 412 11.15 -5.89 0.68
CA ASP A 412 11.86 -5.11 1.69
C ASP A 412 12.91 -5.91 2.49
N ASP A 413 12.61 -7.17 2.78
CA ASP A 413 13.49 -8.09 3.50
C ASP A 413 14.40 -8.95 2.59
N GLY A 414 14.33 -8.79 1.28
CA GLY A 414 15.08 -9.55 0.29
C GLY A 414 14.73 -11.04 0.20
N LYS A 415 13.69 -11.50 0.91
CA LYS A 415 13.31 -12.93 0.93
C LYS A 415 12.39 -13.34 -0.20
N ARG A 416 11.71 -12.38 -0.82
CA ARG A 416 10.81 -12.63 -1.94
C ARG A 416 11.23 -11.84 -3.17
N VAL A 417 10.88 -12.39 -4.33
CA VAL A 417 11.00 -11.71 -5.63
C VAL A 417 9.61 -11.56 -6.21
N LEU A 418 9.26 -10.35 -6.60
CA LEU A 418 8.04 -10.06 -7.32
C LEU A 418 8.35 -10.02 -8.82
N THR A 419 7.49 -10.63 -9.62
CA THR A 419 7.57 -10.61 -11.09
C THR A 419 6.26 -10.16 -11.70
N GLY A 420 6.33 -9.28 -12.69
CA GLY A 420 5.22 -8.83 -13.50
C GLY A 420 5.50 -9.08 -14.99
N ALA A 421 4.57 -9.72 -15.68
CA ALA A 421 4.76 -10.19 -17.03
C ALA A 421 3.85 -9.49 -18.06
N TRP A 422 4.17 -9.69 -19.33
CA TRP A 422 3.41 -9.16 -20.46
C TRP A 422 1.97 -9.69 -20.54
N ASN A 423 1.75 -10.92 -20.08
CA ASN A 423 0.42 -11.54 -20.04
C ASN A 423 -0.45 -11.09 -18.84
N GLY A 424 0.04 -10.15 -18.02
CA GLY A 424 -0.66 -9.61 -16.87
C GLY A 424 -0.51 -10.41 -15.58
N GLU A 425 0.23 -11.52 -15.58
CA GLU A 425 0.51 -12.27 -14.37
C GLU A 425 1.46 -11.52 -13.46
N VAL A 426 1.09 -11.45 -12.18
CA VAL A 426 1.94 -10.93 -11.09
C VAL A 426 2.08 -12.02 -10.05
N LYS A 427 3.32 -12.33 -9.68
CA LYS A 427 3.62 -13.40 -8.71
C LYS A 427 4.72 -12.96 -7.75
N SER A 428 4.59 -13.37 -6.50
CA SER A 428 5.60 -13.22 -5.45
C SER A 428 6.22 -14.59 -5.16
N TRP A 429 7.52 -14.72 -5.37
CA TRP A 429 8.30 -15.95 -5.27
C TRP A 429 9.16 -15.93 -4.02
N ASP A 430 9.40 -17.07 -3.40
CA ASP A 430 10.49 -17.19 -2.43
C ASP A 430 11.84 -17.04 -3.15
N ALA A 431 12.74 -16.22 -2.63
CA ALA A 431 14.02 -15.93 -3.28
C ALA A 431 15.03 -17.08 -3.15
N ALA A 432 14.95 -17.86 -2.09
CA ALA A 432 15.86 -18.97 -1.78
C ALA A 432 15.30 -20.33 -2.19
N GLU A 433 14.04 -20.59 -1.83
CA GLU A 433 13.41 -21.91 -2.01
C GLU A 433 12.70 -22.00 -3.37
N LYS A 434 13.04 -23.06 -4.13
CA LYS A 434 12.50 -23.25 -5.49
C LYS A 434 11.15 -23.95 -5.50
N ASP A 435 10.87 -24.78 -4.50
CA ASP A 435 9.71 -25.67 -4.44
C ASP A 435 8.50 -25.02 -3.75
N VAL A 436 8.67 -23.82 -3.17
CA VAL A 436 7.56 -23.06 -2.59
C VAL A 436 6.71 -22.46 -3.71
N PRO A 437 5.39 -22.76 -3.76
CA PRO A 437 4.50 -22.19 -4.76
C PRO A 437 4.50 -20.65 -4.70
N PRO A 438 4.51 -19.96 -5.86
CA PRO A 438 4.43 -18.51 -5.87
C PRO A 438 3.06 -18.02 -5.40
N MET A 439 3.04 -16.88 -4.72
CA MET A 439 1.81 -16.18 -4.35
C MET A 439 1.33 -15.32 -5.53
N PRO A 440 0.17 -15.60 -6.12
CA PRO A 440 -0.38 -14.76 -7.18
C PRO A 440 -0.95 -13.45 -6.62
N MET A 441 -0.83 -12.37 -7.40
CA MET A 441 -1.53 -11.11 -7.21
C MET A 441 -2.38 -10.82 -8.43
N GLU A 442 -3.61 -10.39 -8.21
CA GLU A 442 -4.56 -10.17 -9.32
C GLU A 442 -4.27 -8.85 -10.03
N GLY A 443 -3.75 -8.87 -11.26
CA GLY A 443 -3.54 -7.68 -12.07
C GLY A 443 -4.85 -6.98 -12.49
N ASN A 444 -5.97 -7.70 -12.39
CA ASN A 444 -7.30 -7.21 -12.74
C ASN A 444 -8.34 -7.73 -11.72
N PRO A 445 -8.39 -7.17 -10.50
CA PRO A 445 -9.32 -7.62 -9.47
C PRO A 445 -10.78 -7.38 -9.90
N PRO A 446 -11.68 -8.33 -9.62
CA PRO A 446 -13.11 -8.16 -9.87
C PRO A 446 -13.71 -7.08 -8.94
N SER A 447 -14.90 -6.61 -9.28
CA SER A 447 -15.67 -5.71 -8.40
C SER A 447 -15.94 -6.34 -7.03
N ILE A 448 -16.20 -5.52 -6.03
CA ILE A 448 -16.56 -5.98 -4.66
C ILE A 448 -17.75 -6.94 -4.72
N GLU A 449 -18.78 -6.61 -5.50
CA GLU A 449 -19.98 -7.44 -5.64
C GLU A 449 -19.65 -8.83 -6.22
N THR A 450 -18.88 -8.87 -7.31
CA THR A 450 -18.47 -10.15 -7.93
C THR A 450 -17.62 -10.97 -6.98
N ARG A 451 -16.69 -10.33 -6.27
CA ARG A 451 -15.86 -10.99 -5.27
C ARG A 451 -16.67 -11.52 -4.10
N LEU A 452 -17.63 -10.76 -3.59
CA LEU A 452 -18.53 -11.18 -2.52
C LEU A 452 -19.38 -12.40 -2.94
N VAL A 453 -19.91 -12.41 -4.17
CA VAL A 453 -20.66 -13.55 -4.70
C VAL A 453 -19.76 -14.80 -4.71
N THR A 454 -18.55 -14.68 -5.23
CA THR A 454 -17.59 -15.80 -5.28
C THR A 454 -17.21 -16.30 -3.88
N LEU A 455 -16.90 -15.38 -2.96
CA LEU A 455 -16.54 -15.74 -1.59
C LEU A 455 -17.68 -16.40 -0.83
N LYS A 456 -18.93 -15.93 -1.02
CA LYS A 456 -20.13 -16.55 -0.42
C LYS A 456 -20.33 -17.95 -0.98
N ALA A 457 -20.26 -18.13 -2.30
CA ALA A 457 -20.38 -19.45 -2.93
C ALA A 457 -19.29 -20.42 -2.45
N ASN A 458 -18.04 -19.95 -2.32
CA ASN A 458 -16.95 -20.76 -1.77
C ASN A 458 -17.20 -21.13 -0.30
N ALA A 459 -17.72 -20.19 0.50
CA ALA A 459 -18.06 -20.43 1.89
C ALA A 459 -19.18 -21.47 2.04
N GLU A 460 -20.21 -21.43 1.20
CA GLU A 460 -21.29 -22.43 1.13
C GLU A 460 -20.75 -23.81 0.71
N SER A 461 -19.89 -23.85 -0.29
CA SER A 461 -19.23 -25.10 -0.72
C SER A 461 -18.37 -25.71 0.38
N GLN A 462 -17.59 -24.89 1.10
CA GLN A 462 -16.78 -25.34 2.22
C GLN A 462 -17.62 -25.81 3.41
N ARG A 463 -18.78 -25.18 3.64
CA ARG A 463 -19.73 -25.63 4.66
C ARG A 463 -20.30 -27.01 4.30
N ALA A 464 -20.72 -27.20 3.06
CA ALA A 464 -21.20 -28.51 2.59
C ALA A 464 -20.11 -29.59 2.72
N ALA A 465 -18.84 -29.25 2.40
CA ALA A 465 -17.71 -30.17 2.60
C ALA A 465 -17.47 -30.51 4.08
N ALA A 466 -17.64 -29.55 4.98
CA ALA A 466 -17.53 -29.78 6.42
C ALA A 466 -18.67 -30.68 6.96
N GLU A 467 -19.88 -30.47 6.47
CA GLU A 467 -21.03 -31.34 6.79
C GLU A 467 -20.81 -32.78 6.30
N GLN A 468 -20.26 -32.96 5.09
CA GLN A 468 -19.89 -34.27 4.57
C GLN A 468 -18.76 -34.93 5.37
N ALA A 469 -17.74 -34.16 5.73
CA ALA A 469 -16.63 -34.67 6.54
C ALA A 469 -17.10 -35.07 7.97
N ALA A 470 -18.00 -34.28 8.56
CA ALA A 470 -18.61 -34.61 9.85
C ALA A 470 -19.48 -35.87 9.78
N ALA A 471 -20.28 -36.04 8.72
CA ALA A 471 -21.06 -37.26 8.49
C ALA A 471 -20.16 -38.48 8.29
N ALA A 472 -19.09 -38.36 7.51
CA ALA A 472 -18.11 -39.44 7.31
C ALA A 472 -17.39 -39.84 8.59
N LEU A 473 -17.13 -38.87 9.49
CA LEU A 473 -16.58 -39.15 10.81
C LEU A 473 -17.58 -39.94 11.67
N ALA A 474 -18.85 -39.51 11.73
CA ALA A 474 -19.89 -40.17 12.52
C ALA A 474 -20.13 -41.63 12.04
N GLU A 475 -20.06 -41.88 10.73
CA GLU A 475 -20.15 -43.27 10.21
C GLU A 475 -18.96 -44.14 10.65
N LYS A 476 -17.76 -43.58 10.67
CA LYS A 476 -16.56 -44.31 11.09
C LYS A 476 -16.52 -44.54 12.60
N GLU A 477 -17.04 -43.62 13.39
CA GLU A 477 -17.22 -43.79 14.82
C GLU A 477 -18.27 -44.88 15.12
N LYS A 478 -19.35 -44.89 14.37
CA LYS A 478 -20.36 -45.95 14.45
C LYS A 478 -19.80 -47.32 14.06
N ALA A 479 -18.95 -47.38 13.03
CA ALA A 479 -18.27 -48.61 12.64
C ALA A 479 -17.25 -49.06 13.69
N ALA A 480 -16.53 -48.16 14.33
CA ALA A 480 -15.65 -48.46 15.43
C ALA A 480 -16.41 -49.02 16.63
N ALA A 481 -17.57 -48.45 16.97
CA ALA A 481 -18.47 -49.00 18.02
C ALA A 481 -18.99 -50.37 17.69
N ALA A 482 -19.29 -50.67 16.41
CA ALA A 482 -19.73 -52.01 15.99
C ALA A 482 -18.62 -53.07 16.15
N VAL A 483 -17.37 -52.69 15.81
CA VAL A 483 -16.20 -53.56 16.03
C VAL A 483 -15.94 -53.81 17.49
N ASP A 484 -16.12 -52.79 18.34
CA ASP A 484 -16.00 -52.95 19.78
C ASP A 484 -17.07 -53.84 20.38
N THR A 485 -18.28 -53.76 19.82
CA THR A 485 -19.38 -54.68 20.17
C THR A 485 -19.04 -56.15 19.81
N GLU A 486 -18.46 -56.37 18.61
CA GLU A 486 -18.01 -57.70 18.20
C GLU A 486 -16.84 -58.22 19.03
N LEU A 487 -15.91 -57.34 19.38
CA LEU A 487 -14.81 -57.68 20.26
C LEU A 487 -15.30 -58.00 21.69
N THR A 488 -16.36 -57.31 22.12
CA THR A 488 -17.04 -57.56 23.41
C THR A 488 -17.67 -58.93 23.44
N ALA A 489 -18.37 -59.31 22.34
CA ALA A 489 -18.93 -60.63 22.19
C ALA A 489 -17.86 -61.75 22.18
N GLY A 490 -16.70 -61.47 21.50
CA GLY A 490 -15.57 -62.39 21.49
C GLY A 490 -14.93 -62.61 22.88
N ARG A 491 -14.89 -61.57 23.68
CA ARG A 491 -14.41 -61.64 25.11
C ARG A 491 -15.33 -62.42 25.98
N ALA A 492 -16.64 -62.21 25.83
CA ALA A 492 -17.66 -62.98 26.57
C ALA A 492 -17.51 -64.46 26.34
N ALA A 493 -17.19 -64.87 25.11
CA ALA A 493 -16.98 -66.27 24.77
C ALA A 493 -15.70 -66.88 25.38
N MET A 494 -14.72 -66.07 25.79
CA MET A 494 -13.41 -66.55 26.30
C MET A 494 -13.34 -66.75 27.81
N ALA A 495 -14.33 -66.27 28.58
CA ALA A 495 -14.30 -66.30 30.04
C ALA A 495 -14.56 -67.66 30.66
N THR A 496 -14.84 -68.70 29.88
CA THR A 496 -15.32 -69.99 30.40
C THR A 496 -14.27 -71.11 30.59
N LEU A 497 -12.96 -70.85 30.28
CA LEU A 497 -11.90 -71.86 30.48
C LEU A 497 -10.57 -71.22 30.95
N PRO A 498 -9.79 -71.89 31.86
CA PRO A 498 -8.52 -71.36 32.38
C PRO A 498 -7.46 -71.02 31.30
N GLU A 499 -7.36 -71.83 30.26
CA GLU A 499 -6.46 -71.56 29.10
C GLU A 499 -6.96 -70.40 28.21
N ARG A 500 -8.28 -70.18 28.19
CA ARG A 500 -8.91 -69.07 27.49
C ARG A 500 -8.76 -67.76 28.22
N GLN A 501 -8.66 -67.76 29.55
CA GLN A 501 -8.36 -66.54 30.29
C GLN A 501 -7.03 -65.87 29.89
N LYS A 502 -6.01 -66.70 29.57
CA LYS A 502 -4.70 -66.16 29.14
C LYS A 502 -4.83 -65.54 27.73
N THR A 503 -5.59 -66.17 26.84
CA THR A 503 -5.86 -65.63 25.50
C THR A 503 -6.79 -64.45 25.56
N ALA A 504 -7.79 -64.45 26.44
CA ALA A 504 -8.70 -63.36 26.69
C ALA A 504 -7.98 -62.12 27.25
N ALA A 505 -7.02 -62.31 28.17
CA ALA A 505 -6.20 -61.23 28.70
C ALA A 505 -5.35 -60.53 27.62
N THR A 506 -4.76 -61.35 26.73
CA THR A 506 -3.97 -60.79 25.61
C THR A 506 -4.85 -59.98 24.65
N GLN A 507 -6.09 -60.41 24.40
CA GLN A 507 -7.04 -59.67 23.59
C GLN A 507 -7.58 -58.41 24.27
N MET A 508 -7.76 -58.42 25.59
CA MET A 508 -8.13 -57.24 26.36
C MET A 508 -7.08 -56.14 26.24
N GLU A 509 -5.77 -56.47 26.34
CA GLU A 509 -4.67 -55.52 26.14
C GLU A 509 -4.72 -54.87 24.75
N MET A 510 -5.06 -55.64 23.74
CA MET A 510 -5.14 -55.12 22.34
C MET A 510 -6.35 -54.19 22.13
N ILE A 511 -7.47 -54.43 22.80
CA ILE A 511 -8.64 -53.54 22.75
C ILE A 511 -8.34 -52.26 23.53
N GLN A 512 -7.62 -52.37 24.64
CA GLN A 512 -7.12 -51.22 25.41
C GLN A 512 -6.25 -50.30 24.57
N ALA A 513 -5.37 -50.90 23.73
CA ALA A 513 -4.56 -50.13 22.78
C ALA A 513 -5.39 -49.37 21.74
N ASN A 514 -6.53 -49.94 21.33
CA ASN A 514 -7.46 -49.27 20.44
C ASN A 514 -8.28 -48.14 21.10
N VAL A 515 -8.66 -48.31 22.38
CA VAL A 515 -9.27 -47.25 23.19
C VAL A 515 -8.29 -46.08 23.39
N VAL A 516 -7.06 -46.34 23.78
CA VAL A 516 -5.99 -45.34 23.91
C VAL A 516 -5.76 -44.61 22.59
N LYS A 517 -5.88 -45.31 21.47
CA LYS A 517 -5.74 -44.76 20.13
C LYS A 517 -6.93 -43.88 19.73
N LEU A 518 -8.17 -44.23 20.13
CA LEU A 518 -9.35 -43.37 19.99
C LEU A 518 -9.23 -42.11 20.92
N GLU A 519 -8.69 -42.29 22.12
CA GLU A 519 -8.36 -41.19 23.01
C GLU A 519 -7.37 -40.20 22.39
N GLY A 520 -6.32 -40.72 21.68
CA GLY A 520 -5.38 -39.90 20.90
C GLY A 520 -6.08 -39.14 19.81
N THR A 521 -7.05 -39.74 19.12
CA THR A 521 -7.82 -39.12 18.06
C THR A 521 -8.74 -38.00 18.60
N ILE A 522 -9.41 -38.23 19.71
CA ILE A 522 -10.23 -37.21 20.39
C ILE A 522 -9.38 -36.09 20.97
N SER A 523 -8.19 -36.38 21.50
CA SER A 523 -7.25 -35.40 22.00
C SER A 523 -6.75 -34.48 20.89
N GLU A 524 -6.53 -35.01 19.72
CA GLU A 524 -6.10 -34.25 18.54
C GLU A 524 -7.25 -33.36 18.00
N PHE A 525 -8.51 -33.82 18.05
CA PHE A 525 -9.69 -32.99 17.78
C PHE A 525 -9.82 -31.82 18.75
N LYS A 526 -9.57 -32.05 20.04
CA LYS A 526 -9.56 -31.01 21.08
C LYS A 526 -8.50 -29.98 20.82
N LYS A 527 -7.28 -30.40 20.44
CA LYS A 527 -6.17 -29.50 20.10
C LYS A 527 -6.48 -28.61 18.90
N ASN A 528 -7.20 -29.15 17.93
CA ASN A 528 -7.56 -28.40 16.73
C ASN A 528 -8.77 -27.48 16.95
N LEU A 529 -9.66 -27.83 17.87
CA LEU A 529 -10.71 -26.95 18.40
C LEU A 529 -10.10 -25.76 19.12
N GLU A 530 -9.09 -26.01 19.96
CA GLU A 530 -8.34 -24.99 20.69
C GLU A 530 -7.55 -24.08 19.73
N THR A 531 -6.97 -24.66 18.67
CA THR A 531 -6.28 -23.90 17.62
C THR A 531 -7.26 -23.03 16.81
N ALA A 532 -8.45 -23.54 16.48
CA ALA A 532 -9.50 -22.79 15.82
C ALA A 532 -10.09 -21.69 16.72
N ALA A 533 -10.26 -21.97 18.03
CA ALA A 533 -10.70 -21.01 19.02
C ALA A 533 -9.64 -19.92 19.30
N THR A 534 -8.36 -20.31 19.32
CA THR A 534 -7.22 -19.40 19.49
C THR A 534 -7.02 -18.53 18.24
N ALA A 535 -7.21 -19.08 17.05
CA ALA A 535 -7.20 -18.32 15.80
C ALA A 535 -8.36 -17.31 15.75
N MET A 536 -9.51 -17.63 16.34
CA MET A 536 -10.66 -16.73 16.48
C MET A 536 -10.41 -15.64 17.54
N ALA A 537 -9.67 -15.96 18.62
CA ALA A 537 -9.31 -15.02 19.68
C ALA A 537 -8.08 -14.16 19.33
N ALA A 538 -7.19 -14.66 18.46
CA ALA A 538 -5.96 -13.99 18.07
C ALA A 538 -6.12 -13.03 16.86
N ALA A 539 -7.33 -12.90 16.32
CA ALA A 539 -7.61 -11.89 15.33
C ALA A 539 -7.55 -10.49 15.99
N PRO A 540 -6.54 -9.69 15.70
CA PRO A 540 -6.35 -8.42 16.37
C PRO A 540 -7.55 -7.49 16.13
N PRO A 541 -7.96 -6.71 17.13
CA PRO A 541 -8.91 -5.63 16.90
C PRO A 541 -8.25 -4.65 15.94
N VAL A 542 -8.92 -4.34 14.85
CA VAL A 542 -8.47 -3.30 13.92
C VAL A 542 -8.51 -1.96 14.66
N PRO A 543 -7.38 -1.26 14.83
CA PRO A 543 -7.39 0.01 15.50
C PRO A 543 -8.11 1.05 14.65
N VAL A 544 -9.10 1.65 15.26
CA VAL A 544 -9.87 2.75 14.69
C VAL A 544 -9.15 4.04 15.03
N THR A 545 -8.48 4.64 14.05
CA THR A 545 -8.03 6.02 14.14
C THR A 545 -8.87 6.92 13.24
N PRO A 546 -9.36 8.07 13.71
CA PRO A 546 -10.12 8.99 12.90
C PRO A 546 -9.21 9.64 11.83
N ALA A 547 -9.63 9.64 10.58
CA ALA A 547 -8.95 10.32 9.50
C ALA A 547 -8.97 11.85 9.69
N PRO A 548 -7.86 12.54 9.42
CA PRO A 548 -7.86 14.00 9.42
C PRO A 548 -8.69 14.56 8.26
N ALA A 549 -9.24 15.72 8.54
CA ALA A 549 -10.14 16.42 7.65
C ALA A 549 -9.41 16.89 6.36
N ALA A 550 -9.85 16.44 5.20
CA ALA A 550 -9.47 16.97 3.90
C ALA A 550 -10.63 17.72 3.24
N GLU A 551 -10.33 18.88 2.72
CA GLU A 551 -11.27 19.84 2.15
C GLU A 551 -11.43 19.65 0.62
N GLY A 552 -12.66 19.65 0.14
CA GLY A 552 -12.99 19.73 -1.28
C GLY A 552 -14.14 18.85 -1.77
N ALA A 553 -14.83 19.25 -2.81
CA ALA A 553 -16.03 18.61 -3.37
C ALA A 553 -15.83 17.13 -3.83
N VAL A 554 -14.60 16.74 -4.14
CA VAL A 554 -14.23 15.34 -4.48
C VAL A 554 -14.31 14.42 -3.24
N ALA A 555 -14.27 15.01 -2.06
CA ALA A 555 -14.30 14.27 -0.81
C ALA A 555 -15.69 13.67 -0.47
N ALA A 556 -16.79 14.10 -1.11
CA ALA A 556 -18.14 13.59 -0.82
C ALA A 556 -18.39 12.22 -1.46
N GLU A 557 -18.00 12.03 -2.71
CA GLU A 557 -18.14 10.73 -3.41
C GLU A 557 -17.19 9.67 -2.84
N VAL A 558 -15.96 10.08 -2.47
CA VAL A 558 -14.97 9.20 -1.83
C VAL A 558 -15.46 8.75 -0.45
N LYS A 559 -16.14 9.62 0.30
CA LYS A 559 -16.69 9.29 1.62
C LYS A 559 -17.89 8.33 1.54
N ALA A 560 -18.74 8.45 0.51
CA ALA A 560 -19.82 7.51 0.24
C ALA A 560 -19.27 6.14 -0.21
N ALA A 561 -18.24 6.12 -1.04
CA ALA A 561 -17.59 4.90 -1.49
C ALA A 561 -16.87 4.18 -0.35
N LEU A 562 -16.21 4.91 0.55
CA LEU A 562 -15.56 4.38 1.75
C LEU A 562 -16.58 3.84 2.77
N ALA A 563 -17.76 4.44 2.89
CA ALA A 563 -18.82 3.91 3.76
C ALA A 563 -19.43 2.62 3.20
N GLN A 564 -19.66 2.52 1.88
CA GLN A 564 -20.15 1.28 1.23
C GLN A 564 -19.12 0.15 1.29
N ALA A 565 -17.83 0.46 1.15
CA ALA A 565 -16.76 -0.52 1.31
C ALA A 565 -16.68 -1.04 2.75
N ALA A 566 -16.89 -0.18 3.76
CA ALA A 566 -16.92 -0.55 5.17
C ALA A 566 -18.12 -1.42 5.55
N GLU A 567 -19.30 -1.16 4.98
CA GLU A 567 -20.49 -2.02 5.15
C GLU A 567 -20.29 -3.39 4.49
N ALA A 568 -19.61 -3.45 3.35
CA ALA A 568 -19.30 -4.71 2.66
C ALA A 568 -18.29 -5.55 3.43
N ASP A 569 -17.22 -4.94 3.99
CA ASP A 569 -16.20 -5.62 4.81
C ASP A 569 -16.77 -6.15 6.13
N ALA A 570 -17.69 -5.42 6.77
CA ALA A 570 -18.31 -5.88 8.01
C ALA A 570 -19.37 -6.98 7.77
N ALA A 571 -20.09 -6.95 6.67
CA ALA A 571 -21.00 -8.04 6.31
C ALA A 571 -20.21 -9.30 5.89
N ALA A 572 -19.03 -9.14 5.25
CA ALA A 572 -18.08 -10.23 5.01
C ALA A 572 -17.51 -10.81 6.31
N GLY A 573 -17.18 -9.98 7.34
CA GLY A 573 -16.73 -10.41 8.66
C GLY A 573 -17.82 -11.14 9.47
N ALA A 574 -19.06 -10.70 9.38
CA ALA A 574 -20.19 -11.36 10.03
C ALA A 574 -20.45 -12.74 9.42
N LEU A 575 -20.43 -12.88 8.11
CA LEU A 575 -20.59 -14.16 7.41
C LEU A 575 -19.42 -15.11 7.71
N ALA A 576 -18.18 -14.57 7.79
CA ALA A 576 -16.99 -15.32 8.18
C ALA A 576 -17.08 -15.84 9.61
N ARG A 577 -17.55 -15.03 10.55
CA ARG A 577 -17.81 -15.48 11.93
C ARG A 577 -18.88 -16.55 11.99
N THR A 578 -20.00 -16.34 11.31
CA THR A 578 -21.12 -17.31 11.32
C THR A 578 -20.69 -18.67 10.76
N LEU A 579 -19.88 -18.67 9.73
CA LEU A 579 -19.33 -19.91 9.17
C LEU A 579 -18.23 -20.54 10.05
N LEU A 580 -17.42 -19.73 10.76
CA LEU A 580 -16.46 -20.23 11.76
C LEU A 580 -17.16 -20.79 12.99
N GLU A 581 -18.19 -20.11 13.49
CA GLU A 581 -19.03 -20.57 14.59
C GLU A 581 -19.74 -21.89 14.24
N ALA A 582 -20.30 -21.98 13.02
CA ALA A 582 -20.89 -23.23 12.53
C ALA A 582 -19.88 -24.37 12.48
N LYS A 583 -18.62 -24.07 12.15
CA LYS A 583 -17.56 -25.08 12.12
C LYS A 583 -17.02 -25.45 13.48
N ILE A 584 -16.84 -24.47 14.39
CA ILE A 584 -16.51 -24.74 15.78
C ILE A 584 -17.64 -25.59 16.40
N THR A 585 -18.90 -25.28 16.09
CA THR A 585 -20.07 -26.04 16.54
C THR A 585 -20.05 -27.46 15.98
N ALA A 586 -19.76 -27.65 14.70
CA ALA A 586 -19.65 -28.98 14.09
C ALA A 586 -18.49 -29.81 14.69
N LEU A 587 -17.35 -29.18 15.04
CA LEU A 587 -16.24 -29.87 15.74
C LEU A 587 -16.55 -30.16 17.19
N THR A 588 -17.20 -29.22 17.88
CA THR A 588 -17.61 -29.43 19.25
C THR A 588 -18.59 -30.61 19.34
N GLN A 589 -19.50 -30.69 18.36
CA GLN A 589 -20.42 -31.82 18.23
C GLN A 589 -19.68 -33.12 17.90
N ALA A 590 -18.71 -33.10 16.99
CA ALA A 590 -17.88 -34.26 16.65
C ALA A 590 -16.99 -34.74 17.81
N VAL A 591 -16.48 -33.83 18.63
CA VAL A 591 -15.77 -34.17 19.89
C VAL A 591 -16.75 -34.78 20.89
N ALA A 592 -17.94 -34.19 21.08
CA ALA A 592 -18.96 -34.70 21.99
C ALA A 592 -19.46 -36.09 21.59
N ASP A 593 -19.67 -36.30 20.29
CA ASP A 593 -20.06 -37.60 19.75
C ASP A 593 -18.92 -38.62 19.84
N GLY A 594 -17.66 -38.18 19.67
CA GLY A 594 -16.45 -38.98 19.89
C GLY A 594 -16.27 -39.37 21.38
N GLU A 595 -16.48 -38.45 22.32
CA GLU A 595 -16.42 -38.70 23.77
C GLU A 595 -17.55 -39.63 24.22
N LYS A 596 -18.73 -39.46 23.66
CA LYS A 596 -19.85 -40.37 23.88
C LYS A 596 -19.51 -41.78 23.39
N THR A 597 -19.00 -41.91 22.18
CA THR A 597 -18.54 -43.17 21.58
C THR A 597 -17.40 -43.81 22.42
N LEU A 598 -16.45 -42.99 22.89
CA LEU A 598 -15.37 -43.46 23.79
C LEU A 598 -15.88 -43.98 25.14
N ASN A 599 -16.86 -43.29 25.73
CA ASN A 599 -17.52 -43.77 26.97
C ASN A 599 -18.36 -45.02 26.75
N GLU A 600 -19.05 -45.09 25.60
CA GLU A 600 -19.76 -46.30 25.16
C GLU A 600 -18.77 -47.47 24.95
N GLN A 601 -17.61 -47.23 24.37
CA GLN A 601 -16.57 -48.22 24.19
C GLN A 601 -15.89 -48.65 25.51
N ARG A 602 -15.68 -47.71 26.44
CA ARG A 602 -15.18 -48.03 27.78
C ARG A 602 -16.20 -48.87 28.59
N GLY A 603 -17.46 -48.50 28.45
CA GLY A 603 -18.55 -49.30 29.04
C GLY A 603 -18.64 -50.70 28.44
N ALA A 604 -18.53 -50.82 27.14
CA ALA A 604 -18.48 -52.09 26.42
C ALA A 604 -17.23 -52.92 26.73
N LEU A 605 -16.08 -52.24 26.94
CA LEU A 605 -14.83 -52.86 27.40
C LEU A 605 -14.96 -53.50 28.80
N ALA A 606 -15.60 -52.75 29.73
CA ALA A 606 -15.85 -53.27 31.10
C ALA A 606 -16.82 -54.45 31.08
N GLN A 607 -17.88 -54.38 30.28
CA GLN A 607 -18.84 -55.51 30.14
C GLN A 607 -18.22 -56.73 29.45
N ALA A 608 -17.38 -56.50 28.42
CA ALA A 608 -16.69 -57.60 27.74
C ALA A 608 -15.64 -58.28 28.63
N THR A 609 -15.03 -57.52 29.53
CA THR A 609 -14.15 -58.11 30.55
C THR A 609 -14.93 -59.05 31.47
N GLN A 610 -16.16 -58.71 31.76
CA GLN A 610 -17.05 -59.50 32.61
C GLN A 610 -17.62 -60.73 31.89
N GLU A 611 -17.94 -60.61 30.62
CA GLU A 611 -18.43 -61.71 29.80
C GLU A 611 -17.32 -62.65 29.26
N ALA A 612 -16.10 -62.10 29.01
CA ALA A 612 -14.94 -62.90 28.59
C ALA A 612 -14.58 -64.01 29.61
N GLU A 613 -14.90 -63.83 30.89
CA GLU A 613 -14.79 -64.89 31.86
C GLU A 613 -15.78 -66.05 31.69
N LYS A 614 -16.89 -65.87 31.00
CA LYS A 614 -17.93 -66.86 30.81
C LYS A 614 -17.70 -67.85 29.67
N LEU A 615 -16.87 -67.48 28.70
CA LEU A 615 -16.75 -68.27 27.46
C LEU A 615 -15.50 -69.15 27.35
N LYS A 616 -15.14 -69.84 28.42
CA LYS A 616 -14.00 -70.75 28.47
C LYS A 616 -14.06 -71.97 27.56
N ALA A 617 -15.21 -72.26 26.95
CA ALA A 617 -15.41 -73.52 26.24
C ALA A 617 -15.20 -73.49 24.70
N GLU A 618 -15.16 -72.33 24.05
CA GLU A 618 -15.14 -72.18 22.57
C GLU A 618 -13.80 -71.65 21.97
N LEU A 619 -12.68 -71.93 22.59
CA LEU A 619 -11.38 -71.35 22.28
C LEU A 619 -10.83 -71.57 20.86
N ALA A 620 -11.02 -72.72 20.32
CA ALA A 620 -10.36 -73.08 19.06
C ALA A 620 -10.87 -72.26 17.85
N SER A 621 -12.15 -71.88 17.81
CA SER A 621 -12.71 -71.07 16.75
C SER A 621 -12.37 -69.57 16.92
N LEU A 622 -12.24 -69.09 18.13
CA LEU A 622 -11.94 -67.67 18.43
C LEU A 622 -10.47 -67.31 18.17
N THR A 623 -9.54 -68.25 18.38
CA THR A 623 -8.11 -68.02 18.11
C THR A 623 -7.84 -67.79 16.63
N LEU A 624 -8.64 -68.36 15.73
CA LEU A 624 -8.54 -68.17 14.28
C LEU A 624 -9.16 -66.83 13.81
N GLN A 625 -10.15 -66.27 14.52
CA GLN A 625 -10.84 -65.04 14.13
C GLN A 625 -10.16 -63.76 14.66
N MET A 626 -9.32 -63.90 15.67
CA MET A 626 -8.71 -62.73 16.32
C MET A 626 -7.76 -61.91 15.45
N PRO A 627 -6.84 -62.48 14.67
CA PRO A 627 -5.96 -61.68 13.78
C PRO A 627 -6.71 -60.85 12.78
N GLU A 628 -7.82 -61.36 12.26
CA GLU A 628 -8.65 -60.62 11.29
C GLU A 628 -9.43 -59.48 11.97
N LYS A 629 -9.88 -59.66 13.23
CA LYS A 629 -10.53 -58.60 13.99
C LYS A 629 -9.57 -57.50 14.44
N GLU A 630 -8.31 -57.82 14.73
CA GLU A 630 -7.25 -56.88 14.99
C GLU A 630 -6.93 -56.02 13.78
N LYS A 631 -6.79 -56.65 12.60
CA LYS A 631 -6.55 -55.97 11.37
C LYS A 631 -7.69 -55.02 11.01
N ALA A 632 -8.93 -55.41 11.23
CA ALA A 632 -10.11 -54.58 11.03
C ALA A 632 -10.15 -53.39 12.00
N ALA A 633 -9.80 -53.57 13.27
CA ALA A 633 -9.73 -52.51 14.27
C ALA A 633 -8.63 -51.46 13.93
N ALA A 634 -7.45 -51.94 13.53
CA ALA A 634 -6.34 -51.04 13.09
C ALA A 634 -6.75 -50.25 11.82
N ALA A 635 -7.42 -50.89 10.84
CA ALA A 635 -7.89 -50.23 9.66
C ALA A 635 -8.96 -49.14 9.93
N MET A 636 -9.89 -49.43 10.86
CA MET A 636 -10.92 -48.44 11.26
C MET A 636 -10.32 -47.23 11.98
N LYS A 637 -9.30 -47.43 12.79
CA LYS A 637 -8.58 -46.35 13.46
C LYS A 637 -7.89 -45.44 12.44
N GLN A 638 -7.17 -46.00 11.49
CA GLN A 638 -6.52 -45.22 10.44
C GLN A 638 -7.55 -44.43 9.59
N GLN A 639 -8.74 -45.01 9.38
CA GLN A 639 -9.82 -44.34 8.68
C GLN A 639 -10.45 -43.19 9.50
N ALA A 640 -10.55 -43.31 10.83
CA ALA A 640 -11.03 -42.25 11.71
C ALA A 640 -10.03 -41.07 11.78
N GLU A 641 -8.74 -41.36 11.86
CA GLU A 641 -7.68 -40.34 11.81
C GLU A 641 -7.65 -39.58 10.47
N ALA A 642 -7.83 -40.27 9.34
CA ALA A 642 -7.90 -39.64 8.03
C ALA A 642 -9.16 -38.75 7.87
N ALA A 643 -10.31 -39.19 8.38
CA ALA A 643 -11.55 -38.40 8.37
C ALA A 643 -11.44 -37.14 9.23
N LYS A 644 -10.74 -37.22 10.33
CA LYS A 644 -10.42 -36.11 11.19
C LYS A 644 -9.54 -35.07 10.51
N ALA A 645 -8.41 -35.50 9.96
CA ALA A 645 -7.51 -34.60 9.24
C ALA A 645 -8.23 -33.85 8.11
N ALA A 646 -9.16 -34.52 7.40
CA ALA A 646 -9.98 -33.88 6.38
C ALA A 646 -10.93 -32.81 6.92
N LEU A 647 -11.53 -33.06 8.09
CA LEU A 647 -12.42 -32.10 8.77
C LEU A 647 -11.62 -30.86 9.24
N ASP A 648 -10.42 -31.06 9.79
CA ASP A 648 -9.53 -29.99 10.27
C ASP A 648 -9.11 -29.02 9.14
N VAL A 649 -8.72 -29.58 7.98
CA VAL A 649 -8.36 -28.80 6.80
C VAL A 649 -9.56 -27.97 6.32
N THR A 650 -10.74 -28.59 6.27
CA THR A 650 -11.96 -27.89 5.84
C THR A 650 -12.33 -26.73 6.77
N GLN A 651 -12.10 -26.91 8.06
CA GLN A 651 -12.34 -25.88 9.08
C GLN A 651 -11.39 -24.68 8.98
N ALA A 652 -10.10 -24.91 8.76
CA ALA A 652 -9.14 -23.84 8.54
C ALA A 652 -9.49 -23.02 7.28
N GLN A 653 -9.97 -23.70 6.23
CA GLN A 653 -10.42 -23.05 5.00
C GLN A 653 -11.68 -22.18 5.22
N ILE A 654 -12.65 -22.67 5.99
CA ILE A 654 -13.85 -21.91 6.34
C ILE A 654 -13.45 -20.65 7.16
N ALA A 655 -12.59 -20.79 8.16
CA ALA A 655 -12.13 -19.67 8.98
C ALA A 655 -11.49 -18.54 8.12
N ALA A 656 -10.61 -18.92 7.21
CA ALA A 656 -9.98 -17.99 6.28
C ALA A 656 -11.01 -17.34 5.32
N GLY A 657 -11.91 -18.13 4.75
CA GLY A 657 -12.97 -17.66 3.84
C GLY A 657 -13.90 -16.63 4.51
N LEU A 658 -14.21 -16.83 5.78
CA LEU A 658 -15.13 -15.97 6.51
C LEU A 658 -14.49 -14.62 6.92
N LYS A 659 -13.20 -14.60 7.29
CA LYS A 659 -12.45 -13.35 7.43
C LYS A 659 -12.45 -12.55 6.13
N ALA A 660 -12.25 -13.23 5.00
CA ALA A 660 -12.27 -12.59 3.70
C ALA A 660 -13.66 -11.98 3.38
N VAL A 661 -14.75 -12.71 3.61
CA VAL A 661 -16.12 -12.19 3.38
C VAL A 661 -16.42 -10.97 4.25
N ALA A 662 -16.04 -10.97 5.53
CA ALA A 662 -16.24 -9.84 6.45
C ALA A 662 -15.55 -8.58 5.96
N ARG A 663 -14.27 -8.68 5.60
CA ARG A 663 -13.50 -7.56 5.09
C ARG A 663 -14.12 -6.95 3.84
N TRP A 664 -14.57 -7.77 2.91
CA TRP A 664 -15.16 -7.27 1.68
C TRP A 664 -16.57 -6.68 1.85
N GLN A 665 -17.31 -7.12 2.87
CA GLN A 665 -18.57 -6.50 3.24
C GLN A 665 -18.38 -5.13 3.92
N ALA A 666 -17.37 -4.96 4.78
CA ALA A 666 -17.00 -3.65 5.29
C ALA A 666 -16.48 -2.74 4.17
N ALA A 667 -15.67 -3.24 3.25
CA ALA A 667 -15.19 -2.47 2.08
C ALA A 667 -16.34 -1.86 1.26
N ARG A 668 -17.49 -2.53 1.19
CA ARG A 668 -18.71 -2.03 0.54
C ARG A 668 -19.27 -0.78 1.22
N GLN A 669 -19.20 -0.68 2.53
CA GLN A 669 -19.71 0.45 3.31
C GLN A 669 -18.74 1.62 3.43
N LEU A 670 -17.47 1.42 3.13
CA LEU A 670 -16.45 2.46 3.21
C LEU A 670 -16.72 3.62 2.23
N LYS A 671 -17.14 3.32 1.00
CA LYS A 671 -17.38 4.34 -0.04
C LYS A 671 -18.48 5.33 0.34
N PRO A 672 -19.70 4.91 0.77
CA PRO A 672 -20.73 5.84 1.27
C PRO A 672 -20.27 6.64 2.49
N ALA A 673 -19.55 6.03 3.45
CA ALA A 673 -19.09 6.74 4.64
C ALA A 673 -18.10 7.87 4.30
N LEU A 674 -17.19 7.63 3.37
CA LEU A 674 -16.25 8.66 2.90
C LEU A 674 -16.96 9.77 2.10
N ALA A 675 -17.97 9.43 1.29
CA ALA A 675 -18.75 10.42 0.56
C ALA A 675 -19.51 11.36 1.50
N LEU A 676 -20.20 10.81 2.51
CA LEU A 676 -20.90 11.61 3.51
C LEU A 676 -19.94 12.51 4.31
N ARG A 677 -18.76 12.02 4.66
CA ARG A 677 -17.73 12.83 5.32
C ARG A 677 -17.25 13.99 4.44
N ALA A 678 -17.12 13.77 3.14
CA ALA A 678 -16.70 14.81 2.22
C ALA A 678 -17.79 15.85 1.96
N GLU A 679 -19.06 15.44 1.84
CA GLU A 679 -20.20 16.35 1.75
C GLU A 679 -20.30 17.24 3.00
N SER A 680 -20.20 16.65 4.19
CA SER A 680 -20.21 17.39 5.46
C SER A 680 -19.08 18.43 5.52
N ARG A 681 -17.89 18.07 5.06
CA ARG A 681 -16.76 19.00 5.02
C ARG A 681 -16.98 20.13 4.02
N ALA A 682 -17.41 19.82 2.79
CA ALA A 682 -17.67 20.82 1.78
C ALA A 682 -18.74 21.85 2.24
N LEU A 683 -19.76 21.39 2.98
CA LEU A 683 -20.75 22.29 3.58
C LEU A 683 -20.15 23.18 4.66
N ASN A 684 -19.29 22.66 5.51
CA ASN A 684 -18.59 23.45 6.55
C ASN A 684 -17.64 24.49 5.95
N GLU A 685 -16.87 24.12 4.91
CA GLU A 685 -16.01 25.06 4.17
C GLU A 685 -16.82 26.17 3.49
N LYS A 686 -17.95 25.82 2.90
CA LYS A 686 -18.86 26.79 2.31
C LYS A 686 -19.44 27.75 3.36
N LEU A 687 -19.78 27.26 4.55
CA LEU A 687 -20.20 28.07 5.68
C LEU A 687 -19.13 29.04 6.15
N GLU A 688 -17.88 28.57 6.27
CA GLU A 688 -16.73 29.40 6.62
C GLU A 688 -16.47 30.48 5.54
N GLY A 689 -16.48 30.08 4.26
CA GLY A 689 -16.35 31.01 3.14
C GLY A 689 -17.42 32.11 3.15
N PHE A 690 -18.69 31.77 3.41
CA PHE A 690 -19.75 32.74 3.53
C PHE A 690 -19.59 33.69 4.74
N ARG A 691 -19.09 33.19 5.87
CA ARG A 691 -18.80 34.04 7.04
C ARG A 691 -17.67 35.03 6.76
N GLU A 692 -16.63 34.61 6.04
CA GLU A 692 -15.52 35.49 5.63
C GLU A 692 -15.99 36.53 4.59
N GLU A 693 -16.74 36.09 3.56
CA GLU A 693 -17.31 37.00 2.54
C GLU A 693 -18.20 38.04 3.18
N LEU A 694 -19.08 37.66 4.14
CA LEU A 694 -19.96 38.54 4.87
C LEU A 694 -19.17 39.62 5.62
N LYS A 695 -18.11 39.25 6.35
CA LYS A 695 -17.24 40.22 7.05
C LYS A 695 -16.62 41.23 6.09
N GLY A 696 -16.20 40.81 4.89
CA GLY A 696 -15.66 41.71 3.87
C GLY A 696 -16.66 42.65 3.27
N LEU A 697 -17.92 42.20 3.08
CA LEU A 697 -18.99 42.99 2.48
C LEU A 697 -19.68 43.97 3.46
N GLU A 698 -19.79 43.61 4.74
CA GLU A 698 -20.37 44.48 5.77
C GLU A 698 -19.65 45.82 5.89
N ALA A 699 -18.31 45.83 5.74
CA ALA A 699 -17.54 47.05 5.71
C ALA A 699 -17.85 47.93 4.49
N THR A 700 -18.21 47.32 3.35
CA THR A 700 -18.52 48.02 2.09
C THR A 700 -19.97 48.55 2.06
N VAL A 701 -20.91 47.85 2.67
CA VAL A 701 -22.37 48.23 2.75
C VAL A 701 -22.59 49.39 3.69
N THR A 702 -21.73 49.54 4.72
CA THR A 702 -21.79 50.73 5.61
C THR A 702 -21.53 52.04 4.86
N THR A 703 -20.79 52.00 3.74
CA THR A 703 -20.49 53.18 2.91
C THR A 703 -21.47 53.38 1.74
N ALA A 704 -22.22 52.32 1.32
CA ALA A 704 -23.16 52.36 0.21
C ALA A 704 -24.35 51.40 0.48
N PRO A 705 -25.42 51.88 1.18
CA PRO A 705 -26.52 51.03 1.67
C PRO A 705 -27.46 50.47 0.62
N ALA A 706 -27.35 50.85 -0.64
CA ALA A 706 -28.17 50.34 -1.74
C ALA A 706 -27.31 49.99 -2.95
N GLY A 707 -27.38 48.73 -3.40
CA GLY A 707 -26.64 48.23 -4.57
C GLY A 707 -26.28 46.74 -4.51
N PRO A 708 -25.51 46.23 -5.48
CA PRO A 708 -25.12 44.81 -5.55
C PRO A 708 -24.47 44.22 -4.29
N PRO A 709 -23.65 44.97 -3.51
CA PRO A 709 -23.12 44.44 -2.25
C PRO A 709 -24.19 44.16 -1.19
N ALA A 710 -25.23 45.01 -1.09
CA ALA A 710 -26.32 44.80 -0.13
C ALA A 710 -27.20 43.60 -0.47
N GLN A 711 -27.45 43.36 -1.75
CA GLN A 711 -28.16 42.15 -2.21
C GLN A 711 -27.34 40.89 -1.89
N ARG A 712 -26.03 40.92 -2.13
CA ARG A 712 -25.14 39.79 -1.82
C ARG A 712 -25.09 39.48 -0.34
N VAL A 713 -25.06 40.50 0.52
CA VAL A 713 -25.13 40.34 1.99
C VAL A 713 -26.43 39.62 2.39
N ALA A 714 -27.58 40.01 1.83
CA ALA A 714 -28.86 39.39 2.14
C ALA A 714 -28.93 37.91 1.69
N GLU A 715 -28.38 37.59 0.51
CA GLU A 715 -28.23 36.20 0.03
C GLU A 715 -27.38 35.37 0.97
N ILE A 716 -26.19 35.87 1.39
CA ILE A 716 -25.30 35.19 2.30
C ILE A 716 -25.95 34.99 3.67
N GLN A 717 -26.62 35.98 4.21
CA GLN A 717 -27.35 35.87 5.47
C GLN A 717 -28.46 34.82 5.40
N GLN A 718 -29.19 34.73 4.28
CA GLN A 718 -30.17 33.66 4.05
C GLN A 718 -29.51 32.27 4.04
N GLN A 719 -28.37 32.12 3.35
CA GLN A 719 -27.62 30.88 3.31
C GLN A 719 -27.10 30.50 4.69
N LEU A 720 -26.59 31.45 5.48
CA LEU A 720 -26.09 31.23 6.85
C LEU A 720 -27.23 30.86 7.83
N THR A 721 -28.50 31.04 7.47
CA THR A 721 -29.65 30.61 8.27
C THR A 721 -30.00 29.14 8.02
N THR A 722 -29.86 28.65 6.79
CA THR A 722 -30.30 27.31 6.38
C THR A 722 -29.20 26.29 6.37
N LEU A 723 -28.01 26.64 5.88
CA LEU A 723 -26.85 25.70 5.74
C LEU A 723 -26.34 25.10 7.05
N PRO A 724 -26.35 25.77 8.22
CA PRO A 724 -25.87 25.15 9.45
C PRO A 724 -26.63 23.89 9.85
N ALA A 725 -27.94 23.88 9.71
CA ALA A 725 -28.78 22.71 10.02
C ALA A 725 -28.50 21.55 9.04
N GLU A 726 -28.29 21.86 7.77
CA GLU A 726 -27.94 20.87 6.75
C GLU A 726 -26.54 20.30 7.01
N ALA A 727 -25.56 21.13 7.36
CA ALA A 727 -24.21 20.71 7.69
C ALA A 727 -24.19 19.80 8.93
N GLU A 728 -24.95 20.14 9.98
CA GLU A 728 -25.08 19.32 11.19
C GLU A 728 -25.76 17.95 10.88
N ALA A 729 -26.81 17.95 10.08
CA ALA A 729 -27.49 16.71 9.66
C ALA A 729 -26.54 15.80 8.86
N LYS A 730 -25.77 16.37 7.93
CA LYS A 730 -24.78 15.65 7.14
C LYS A 730 -23.62 15.13 8.00
N GLN A 731 -23.18 15.90 9.00
CA GLN A 731 -22.15 15.47 9.94
C GLN A 731 -22.62 14.27 10.75
N LYS A 732 -23.83 14.30 11.31
CA LYS A 732 -24.40 13.17 12.06
C LYS A 732 -24.55 11.92 11.19
N ALA A 733 -25.02 12.08 9.94
CA ALA A 733 -25.10 10.97 8.99
C ALA A 733 -23.74 10.38 8.66
N ALA A 734 -22.72 11.24 8.50
CA ALA A 734 -21.34 10.83 8.24
C ALA A 734 -20.72 10.06 9.41
N GLU A 735 -20.97 10.52 10.63
CA GLU A 735 -20.52 9.83 11.85
C GLU A 735 -21.21 8.47 12.02
N ALA A 736 -22.51 8.40 11.81
CA ALA A 736 -23.27 7.15 11.89
C ALA A 736 -22.78 6.11 10.86
N ALA A 737 -22.62 6.51 9.60
CA ALA A 737 -22.11 5.65 8.54
C ALA A 737 -20.66 5.18 8.81
N TRP A 738 -19.85 6.03 9.42
CA TRP A 738 -18.48 5.67 9.80
C TRP A 738 -18.45 4.68 10.96
N GLN A 739 -19.29 4.86 11.98
CA GLN A 739 -19.41 3.89 13.08
C GLN A 739 -19.97 2.56 12.59
N GLU A 740 -20.94 2.55 11.69
CA GLU A 740 -21.41 1.33 11.06
C GLU A 740 -20.29 0.60 10.34
N TYR A 741 -19.47 1.31 9.54
CA TYR A 741 -18.27 0.75 8.94
C TYR A 741 -17.31 0.14 9.96
N LEU A 742 -17.00 0.87 11.02
CA LEU A 742 -16.07 0.40 12.05
C LEU A 742 -16.56 -0.85 12.76
N ASN A 743 -17.87 -0.92 13.05
CA ASN A 743 -18.51 -2.05 13.70
C ASN A 743 -18.51 -3.32 12.83
N LEU A 744 -18.40 -3.14 11.54
CA LEU A 744 -18.36 -4.21 10.54
C LEU A 744 -16.94 -4.72 10.27
N LEU A 745 -15.88 -4.05 10.72
CA LEU A 745 -14.51 -4.55 10.61
C LEU A 745 -14.32 -5.81 11.49
N PRO A 746 -13.65 -6.87 10.97
CA PRO A 746 -13.35 -8.03 11.79
C PRO A 746 -12.47 -7.62 12.98
N GLN A 747 -12.93 -7.94 14.19
CA GLN A 747 -12.14 -7.75 15.41
C GLN A 747 -10.92 -8.68 15.46
#